data_47569f0ffab4b3ab5269508b9bbb7ce2
#
_entry.id   47569f0ffab4b3ab5269508b9bbb7ce2
#
_cell.length_a   1.000
_cell.length_b   1.000
_cell.length_c   1.000
_cell.angle_alpha   90.00
_cell.angle_beta   90.00
_cell.angle_gamma   90.00
#
_symmetry.space_group_name_H-M   'P 1'
#
loop_
_entity.id
_entity.type
_entity.pdbx_description
1 polymer ?
#
loop_
_entity_poly.entity_id
_entity_poly.type
_entity_poly.pdbx_seq_one_letter_code
_entity_poly.pdbx_strand_id
1 'polypeptide(L)'
;MAKKNRIRPLSKAATQETLLHRMTNRIRQSLELQEILSATVAEIRSFLDTDRVKVYRFQPDATGQVIAESVAHNRLPSLLNQHFPAGDIPPHAREMFVKARVRSIIDIPTQRITLNRLDCLETTGDLTVEDVQNQAIEDILQRPVDPCHVEYLTTMGVQSSLVIPILHQQNLWGLLASHHSQPKVFSQQQLQMVQILADQVAIAISQSQLLSQARERSRQQTLINQISTLLHSPLKIQEILQIALEKVVRAVNGSGGRLYLSATSTQSDVELYTYGAQPVLSERNPTLLENYPFWQQLMTCESRCAQPPDVADYWRDLILGNGKEGFRLHSRAVSQLQVLNDIYQESQLQDVAPVFRPTRIRSLLAMPLLYNDQCLGILSIFRDEIDTDILWAGKFDPDERQQRVRSSFEVWRELKLGQADEWTDEDIEISSAVGTHLTMAVLQHRLYQCEYQQRLLVEMRNQELNKARTAAEEATRLKTDFLSSTSHELRTPLAATLNYLKLLKEGFYDNEEELKEYISVAYNSAENLVAIINDVLDIAKIEAGRMTLNAEFIHLPSLLEEQQNLFRLESRQKGIPLVIECEVESLYTDTMKLKQVLTNLLSNAFKFTPSGEIRLRVVQETAADPHWVKISVTDTGIGIDPAKEDMLFEPFVQADGSVKRRYGGTGLGLTVCKRLVELMGGQISLNSPGKGKGTTVMFTLPLQQQVI
;
A
#
# COMPACT_ATOMS: atom_id res chain seq x y z
N MET A 1 79.93 -26.56 49.93
CA MET A 1 78.86 -27.53 50.22
C MET A 1 77.59 -27.10 49.49
N ALA A 2 77.36 -27.67 48.31
CA ALA A 2 76.19 -27.36 47.47
C ALA A 2 75.05 -28.38 47.71
N LYS A 3 73.93 -27.93 48.29
CA LYS A 3 72.73 -28.75 48.43
C LYS A 3 72.06 -28.94 47.07
N LYS A 4 72.17 -30.15 46.53
CA LYS A 4 71.35 -30.60 45.39
C LYS A 4 69.88 -30.67 45.83
N ASN A 5 69.00 -29.71 45.41
CA ASN A 5 67.55 -29.82 45.48
C ASN A 5 67.11 -30.93 44.50
N ARG A 6 66.83 -32.15 45.07
CA ARG A 6 66.10 -33.19 44.37
C ARG A 6 64.61 -32.72 44.22
N ILE A 7 64.24 -32.30 43.04
CA ILE A 7 62.80 -32.13 42.66
C ILE A 7 62.19 -33.54 42.74
N ARG A 8 61.32 -33.78 43.72
CA ARG A 8 60.49 -34.98 43.79
C ARG A 8 59.55 -34.98 42.57
N PRO A 9 59.44 -36.09 41.83
CA PRO A 9 58.45 -36.20 40.81
C PRO A 9 57.08 -36.06 41.48
N LEU A 10 56.28 -35.08 40.98
CA LEU A 10 54.89 -34.92 41.37
C LEU A 10 54.16 -36.27 41.22
N SER A 11 53.37 -36.67 42.20
CA SER A 11 52.64 -37.93 42.20
C SER A 11 51.71 -37.96 40.97
N LYS A 12 51.51 -39.13 40.31
CA LYS A 12 50.66 -39.30 39.17
C LYS A 12 49.23 -38.71 39.38
N ALA A 13 48.73 -38.72 40.61
CA ALA A 13 47.43 -38.11 40.99
C ALA A 13 47.42 -36.58 40.87
N ALA A 14 48.54 -35.91 41.28
CA ALA A 14 48.67 -34.46 41.15
C ALA A 14 48.72 -34.02 39.69
N THR A 15 49.20 -34.87 38.76
CA THR A 15 49.22 -34.60 37.31
C THR A 15 47.80 -34.71 36.70
N GLN A 16 47.01 -35.66 37.20
CA GLN A 16 45.60 -35.87 36.71
C GLN A 16 44.66 -34.72 37.14
N GLU A 17 44.72 -34.35 38.41
CA GLU A 17 43.92 -33.25 38.95
C GLU A 17 44.27 -31.92 38.26
N THR A 18 45.54 -31.71 37.95
CA THR A 18 46.03 -30.54 37.20
C THR A 18 45.54 -30.55 35.77
N LEU A 19 45.44 -31.70 35.09
CA LEU A 19 44.91 -31.82 33.72
C LEU A 19 43.41 -31.48 33.67
N LEU A 20 42.63 -32.11 34.55
CA LEU A 20 41.20 -31.86 34.64
C LEU A 20 40.90 -30.38 34.95
N HIS A 21 41.65 -29.80 35.89
CA HIS A 21 41.50 -28.40 36.24
C HIS A 21 41.82 -27.45 35.05
N ARG A 22 42.88 -27.72 34.30
CA ARG A 22 43.21 -26.95 33.09
C ARG A 22 42.13 -27.02 32.04
N MET A 23 41.60 -28.22 31.79
CA MET A 23 40.53 -28.43 30.80
C MET A 23 39.25 -27.74 31.22
N THR A 24 38.83 -27.90 32.47
CA THR A 24 37.62 -27.24 32.98
C THR A 24 37.75 -25.70 32.92
N ASN A 25 38.91 -25.15 33.25
CA ASN A 25 39.16 -23.72 33.14
C ASN A 25 39.13 -23.23 31.69
N ARG A 26 39.66 -24.01 30.74
CA ARG A 26 39.66 -23.66 29.32
C ARG A 26 38.24 -23.66 28.72
N ILE A 27 37.42 -24.67 29.08
CA ILE A 27 36.01 -24.73 28.71
C ILE A 27 35.24 -23.50 29.24
N ARG A 28 35.60 -23.01 30.43
CA ARG A 28 35.01 -21.81 31.02
C ARG A 28 35.49 -20.49 30.37
N GLN A 29 36.71 -20.46 29.83
CA GLN A 29 37.36 -19.26 29.30
C GLN A 29 37.16 -19.06 27.81
N SER A 30 37.02 -20.14 27.02
CA SER A 30 36.73 -20.07 25.59
C SER A 30 35.30 -20.49 25.31
N LEU A 31 34.62 -19.71 24.49
CA LEU A 31 33.27 -20.00 23.97
C LEU A 31 33.33 -20.63 22.56
N GLU A 32 34.53 -20.70 21.97
CA GLU A 32 34.74 -21.23 20.62
C GLU A 32 35.01 -22.73 20.70
N LEU A 33 34.04 -23.53 20.19
CA LEU A 33 34.11 -24.99 20.22
C LEU A 33 35.40 -25.52 19.59
N GLN A 34 35.85 -24.96 18.47
CA GLN A 34 37.03 -25.37 17.73
C GLN A 34 38.32 -25.24 18.56
N GLU A 35 38.46 -24.17 19.35
CA GLU A 35 39.58 -23.95 20.24
C GLU A 35 39.59 -24.97 21.39
N ILE A 36 38.39 -25.22 21.95
CA ILE A 36 38.26 -26.22 23.04
C ILE A 36 38.64 -27.59 22.53
N LEU A 37 38.12 -28.01 21.38
CA LEU A 37 38.42 -29.33 20.80
C LEU A 37 39.90 -29.51 20.45
N SER A 38 40.49 -28.51 19.79
CA SER A 38 41.92 -28.53 19.39
C SER A 38 42.85 -28.65 20.59
N ALA A 39 42.56 -27.92 21.66
CA ALA A 39 43.32 -28.00 22.88
C ALA A 39 43.12 -29.36 23.61
N THR A 40 41.90 -29.88 23.63
CA THR A 40 41.54 -31.14 24.24
C THR A 40 42.31 -32.30 23.59
N VAL A 41 42.31 -32.38 22.25
CA VAL A 41 43.06 -33.46 21.56
C VAL A 41 44.57 -33.36 21.80
N ALA A 42 45.13 -32.15 21.90
CA ALA A 42 46.55 -31.96 22.20
C ALA A 42 46.92 -32.41 23.63
N GLU A 43 46.11 -32.08 24.62
CA GLU A 43 46.33 -32.47 26.01
C GLU A 43 46.13 -33.97 26.23
N ILE A 44 45.07 -34.57 25.64
CA ILE A 44 44.84 -36.02 25.73
C ILE A 44 45.96 -36.77 25.04
N ARG A 45 46.44 -36.33 23.87
CA ARG A 45 47.57 -36.94 23.19
C ARG A 45 48.83 -36.95 24.08
N SER A 46 49.15 -35.83 24.68
CA SER A 46 50.29 -35.72 25.63
C SER A 46 50.11 -36.57 26.86
N PHE A 47 48.89 -36.66 27.40
CA PHE A 47 48.59 -37.46 28.60
C PHE A 47 48.66 -38.98 28.32
N LEU A 48 48.14 -39.40 27.17
CA LEU A 48 48.19 -40.82 26.76
C LEU A 48 49.55 -41.20 26.16
N ASP A 49 50.34 -40.21 25.77
CA ASP A 49 51.59 -40.38 25.02
C ASP A 49 51.40 -41.25 23.79
N THR A 50 50.45 -40.85 22.97
CA THR A 50 50.06 -41.52 21.69
C THR A 50 50.47 -40.70 20.48
N ASP A 51 50.47 -41.33 19.29
CA ASP A 51 50.96 -40.69 18.09
C ASP A 51 49.92 -39.71 17.50
N ARG A 52 48.59 -40.03 17.65
CA ARG A 52 47.52 -39.19 17.17
C ARG A 52 46.31 -39.28 18.12
N VAL A 53 45.66 -38.12 18.37
CA VAL A 53 44.31 -38.02 18.95
C VAL A 53 43.47 -37.14 18.06
N LYS A 54 42.27 -37.59 17.76
CA LYS A 54 41.32 -36.86 16.89
C LYS A 54 39.91 -36.85 17.46
N VAL A 55 39.13 -35.81 17.13
CA VAL A 55 37.69 -35.76 17.31
C VAL A 55 37.04 -35.93 15.93
N TYR A 56 36.24 -36.99 15.84
CA TYR A 56 35.47 -37.34 14.67
C TYR A 56 34.02 -36.99 14.94
N ARG A 57 33.40 -36.15 14.08
CA ARG A 57 31.99 -35.71 14.20
C ARG A 57 31.16 -36.44 13.16
N PHE A 58 30.00 -36.95 13.55
CA PHE A 58 29.01 -37.47 12.62
C PHE A 58 28.20 -36.32 12.03
N GLN A 59 27.96 -36.39 10.73
CA GLN A 59 27.07 -35.49 10.01
C GLN A 59 25.65 -36.06 9.94
N PRO A 60 24.61 -35.24 9.63
CA PRO A 60 23.23 -35.71 9.52
C PRO A 60 23.03 -36.80 8.47
N ASP A 61 23.78 -36.79 7.36
CA ASP A 61 23.80 -37.81 6.31
C ASP A 61 24.54 -39.10 6.71
N ALA A 62 24.91 -39.19 7.96
CA ALA A 62 25.67 -40.30 8.55
C ALA A 62 27.13 -40.40 8.10
N THR A 63 27.63 -39.53 7.25
CA THR A 63 29.09 -39.38 7.03
C THR A 63 29.77 -38.81 8.27
N GLY A 64 31.09 -38.81 8.29
CA GLY A 64 31.80 -38.21 9.40
C GLY A 64 32.99 -37.39 8.94
N GLN A 65 33.39 -36.47 9.80
CA GLN A 65 34.52 -35.57 9.55
C GLN A 65 35.43 -35.48 10.75
N VAL A 66 36.77 -35.44 10.52
CA VAL A 66 37.71 -35.13 11.56
C VAL A 66 37.81 -33.62 11.74
N ILE A 67 37.25 -33.11 12.83
CA ILE A 67 37.13 -31.67 13.11
C ILE A 67 38.24 -31.12 14.02
N ALA A 68 38.91 -31.97 14.77
CA ALA A 68 40.06 -31.58 15.56
C ALA A 68 41.05 -32.74 15.60
N GLU A 69 42.33 -32.44 15.55
CA GLU A 69 43.39 -33.46 15.56
C GLU A 69 44.67 -32.92 16.20
N SER A 70 45.41 -33.81 16.89
CA SER A 70 46.77 -33.59 17.33
C SER A 70 47.63 -34.80 16.96
N VAL A 71 48.71 -34.59 16.18
CA VAL A 71 49.62 -35.64 15.70
C VAL A 71 51.02 -35.40 16.25
N ALA A 72 51.71 -36.50 16.66
CA ALA A 72 53.09 -36.47 17.11
C ALA A 72 54.04 -36.74 15.93
N HIS A 73 54.93 -35.79 15.67
CA HIS A 73 56.15 -35.94 14.84
C HIS A 73 56.06 -36.88 13.62
N ASN A 74 55.12 -36.67 12.69
CA ASN A 74 55.00 -37.36 11.40
C ASN A 74 55.01 -38.92 11.45
N ARG A 75 54.59 -39.53 12.54
CA ARG A 75 54.46 -40.99 12.64
C ARG A 75 53.21 -41.52 11.97
N LEU A 76 52.13 -40.75 11.99
CA LEU A 76 50.87 -41.05 11.31
C LEU A 76 50.46 -39.85 10.44
N PRO A 77 49.82 -40.08 9.30
CA PRO A 77 49.33 -38.99 8.45
C PRO A 77 48.19 -38.20 9.13
N SER A 78 48.10 -36.90 8.85
CA SER A 78 47.02 -36.08 9.34
C SER A 78 45.70 -36.41 8.61
N LEU A 79 44.62 -36.47 9.34
CA LEU A 79 43.26 -36.68 8.85
C LEU A 79 42.36 -35.45 9.07
N LEU A 80 42.93 -34.33 9.52
CA LEU A 80 42.19 -33.12 9.82
C LEU A 80 41.43 -32.63 8.61
N ASN A 81 40.17 -32.30 8.79
CA ASN A 81 39.19 -31.84 7.78
C ASN A 81 38.81 -32.88 6.72
N GLN A 82 39.28 -34.14 6.84
CA GLN A 82 38.89 -35.19 5.93
C GLN A 82 37.54 -35.79 6.29
N HIS A 83 36.75 -36.09 5.27
CA HIS A 83 35.45 -36.74 5.38
C HIS A 83 35.60 -38.27 5.20
N PHE A 84 34.72 -38.98 5.84
CA PHE A 84 34.63 -40.44 5.84
C PHE A 84 33.20 -40.85 5.53
N PRO A 85 32.96 -41.79 4.61
CA PRO A 85 31.61 -42.23 4.29
C PRO A 85 30.94 -42.93 5.47
N ALA A 86 29.61 -42.94 5.40
CA ALA A 86 28.77 -43.55 6.42
C ALA A 86 29.05 -45.05 6.64
N GLY A 87 29.54 -45.75 5.61
CA GLY A 87 29.90 -47.16 5.67
C GLY A 87 31.12 -47.49 6.53
N ASP A 88 32.03 -46.53 6.73
CA ASP A 88 33.24 -46.77 7.58
C ASP A 88 32.88 -47.04 9.06
N ILE A 89 31.74 -46.46 9.54
CA ILE A 89 31.18 -46.74 10.88
C ILE A 89 29.68 -46.98 10.71
N PRO A 90 29.28 -48.22 10.44
CA PRO A 90 27.89 -48.57 10.16
C PRO A 90 26.98 -48.38 11.39
N PRO A 91 25.64 -48.30 11.23
CA PRO A 91 24.70 -48.00 12.30
C PRO A 91 24.81 -48.90 13.53
N HIS A 92 25.01 -50.22 13.33
CA HIS A 92 25.20 -51.16 14.44
C HIS A 92 26.48 -50.84 15.26
N ALA A 93 27.57 -50.45 14.60
CA ALA A 93 28.81 -50.06 15.29
C ALA A 93 28.61 -48.76 16.10
N ARG A 94 27.84 -47.82 15.59
CA ARG A 94 27.49 -46.58 16.34
C ARG A 94 26.70 -46.90 17.59
N GLU A 95 25.74 -47.82 17.54
CA GLU A 95 24.96 -48.27 18.69
C GLU A 95 25.84 -48.95 19.73
N MET A 96 26.85 -49.72 19.31
CA MET A 96 27.83 -50.29 20.21
C MET A 96 28.61 -49.21 20.97
N PHE A 97 28.96 -48.08 20.32
CA PHE A 97 29.64 -46.97 21.01
C PHE A 97 28.73 -46.26 22.01
N VAL A 98 27.41 -46.19 21.77
CA VAL A 98 26.46 -45.62 22.73
C VAL A 98 26.38 -46.49 23.99
N LYS A 99 26.35 -47.83 23.85
CA LYS A 99 26.25 -48.78 24.96
C LYS A 99 27.57 -49.00 25.68
N ALA A 100 28.65 -49.24 24.92
CA ALA A 100 30.00 -49.48 25.47
C ALA A 100 30.82 -48.20 25.42
N ARG A 101 30.83 -47.45 26.53
CA ARG A 101 31.40 -46.09 26.61
C ARG A 101 32.90 -45.98 26.38
N VAL A 102 33.66 -47.07 26.42
CA VAL A 102 35.09 -47.07 26.13
C VAL A 102 35.47 -48.37 25.43
N ARG A 103 36.17 -48.28 24.29
CA ARG A 103 36.72 -49.41 23.59
C ARG A 103 38.23 -49.22 23.34
N SER A 104 39.00 -50.17 23.79
CA SER A 104 40.46 -50.14 23.60
C SER A 104 40.92 -51.45 22.94
N ILE A 105 41.72 -51.31 21.87
CA ILE A 105 42.40 -52.39 21.17
C ILE A 105 43.87 -52.15 21.37
N ILE A 106 44.55 -53.16 22.00
CA ILE A 106 45.99 -53.03 22.39
C ILE A 106 46.88 -53.35 21.20
N ASP A 107 46.54 -54.40 20.46
CA ASP A 107 47.32 -54.94 19.37
C ASP A 107 46.37 -55.39 18.27
N ILE A 108 46.30 -54.57 17.21
CA ILE A 108 45.37 -54.78 16.10
C ILE A 108 45.68 -56.08 15.36
N PRO A 109 46.96 -56.42 15.04
CA PRO A 109 47.27 -57.66 14.34
C PRO A 109 46.87 -58.93 15.13
N THR A 110 46.93 -58.90 16.46
CA THR A 110 46.54 -60.05 17.31
C THR A 110 45.15 -59.94 17.89
N GLN A 111 44.42 -58.88 17.57
CA GLN A 111 43.04 -58.59 18.03
C GLN A 111 42.90 -58.60 19.59
N ARG A 112 43.96 -58.29 20.35
CA ARG A 112 43.88 -58.20 21.79
C ARG A 112 43.10 -57.00 22.28
N ILE A 113 41.93 -57.23 22.87
CA ILE A 113 41.09 -56.24 23.51
C ILE A 113 41.35 -56.20 25.03
N THR A 114 41.45 -55.01 25.63
CA THR A 114 41.78 -54.83 27.07
C THR A 114 40.53 -54.91 27.96
N LEU A 115 39.36 -54.89 27.48
CA LEU A 115 38.11 -55.00 28.25
C LEU A 115 37.57 -56.43 28.14
N ASN A 116 38.08 -57.31 28.95
CA ASN A 116 37.77 -58.71 29.21
C ASN A 116 38.55 -59.77 28.41
N ARG A 117 39.09 -60.68 29.13
CA ARG A 117 39.56 -62.02 28.72
C ARG A 117 38.28 -62.84 28.41
N LEU A 118 37.99 -63.14 27.18
CA LEU A 118 37.21 -64.33 26.87
C LEU A 118 37.51 -64.79 25.43
N ASP A 119 37.54 -66.12 25.33
CA ASP A 119 37.88 -66.84 24.11
C ASP A 119 36.88 -66.51 22.97
N CYS A 120 37.43 -66.14 21.83
CA CYS A 120 36.68 -65.77 20.63
C CYS A 120 35.81 -66.93 20.12
N LEU A 121 34.52 -66.78 20.17
CA LEU A 121 33.61 -67.55 19.35
C LEU A 121 33.36 -66.81 18.03
N GLU A 122 33.76 -67.45 16.94
CA GLU A 122 33.53 -66.94 15.58
C GLU A 122 32.02 -66.89 15.30
N THR A 123 31.44 -65.68 15.23
CA THR A 123 30.16 -65.47 14.58
C THR A 123 30.24 -64.17 13.76
N THR A 124 30.64 -64.37 12.51
CA THR A 124 30.48 -63.37 11.47
C THR A 124 29.03 -63.44 10.97
N GLY A 125 28.16 -62.64 11.51
CA GLY A 125 26.81 -62.42 10.98
C GLY A 125 26.58 -60.93 10.85
N ASP A 126 25.88 -60.50 9.79
CA ASP A 126 25.41 -59.11 9.61
C ASP A 126 24.51 -58.73 10.78
N LEU A 127 25.03 -57.90 11.70
CA LEU A 127 24.29 -57.45 12.86
C LEU A 127 23.44 -56.24 12.51
N THR A 128 22.19 -56.32 12.94
CA THR A 128 21.25 -55.21 12.86
C THR A 128 21.36 -54.30 14.11
N VAL A 129 20.82 -53.10 14.05
CA VAL A 129 20.72 -52.15 15.19
C VAL A 129 19.87 -52.79 16.32
N GLU A 130 18.83 -53.52 15.98
CA GLU A 130 17.97 -54.25 16.94
C GLU A 130 18.74 -55.30 17.69
N ASP A 131 19.62 -56.07 17.01
CA ASP A 131 20.48 -57.07 17.64
C ASP A 131 21.37 -56.44 18.70
N VAL A 132 21.95 -55.29 18.43
CA VAL A 132 22.79 -54.54 19.39
C VAL A 132 21.96 -54.00 20.54
N GLN A 133 20.76 -53.52 20.29
CA GLN A 133 19.88 -52.99 21.34
C GLN A 133 19.42 -54.04 22.34
N ASN A 134 19.32 -55.28 21.92
CA ASN A 134 18.88 -56.36 22.78
C ASN A 134 20.01 -57.11 23.51
N GLN A 135 21.29 -56.82 23.19
CA GLN A 135 22.43 -57.47 23.83
C GLN A 135 22.84 -56.85 25.15
N ALA A 136 23.34 -57.65 26.09
CA ALA A 136 23.95 -57.14 27.31
C ALA A 136 25.27 -56.42 27.02
N ILE A 137 25.63 -55.47 27.88
CA ILE A 137 26.89 -54.68 27.71
C ILE A 137 28.10 -55.60 27.76
N GLU A 138 28.08 -56.63 28.62
CA GLU A 138 29.14 -57.64 28.79
C GLU A 138 29.39 -58.37 27.46
N ASP A 139 28.34 -58.71 26.71
CA ASP A 139 28.45 -59.44 25.44
C ASP A 139 29.04 -58.53 24.34
N ILE A 140 28.67 -57.25 24.33
CA ILE A 140 29.20 -56.24 23.38
C ILE A 140 30.70 -56.04 23.58
N LEU A 141 31.13 -56.02 24.83
CA LEU A 141 32.56 -55.81 25.19
C LEU A 141 33.42 -57.04 24.91
N GLN A 142 32.82 -58.26 24.85
CA GLN A 142 33.49 -59.51 24.57
C GLN A 142 33.62 -59.85 23.06
N ARG A 143 32.94 -59.09 22.19
CA ARG A 143 32.99 -59.34 20.75
C ARG A 143 34.38 -59.10 20.16
N PRO A 144 34.81 -59.94 19.21
CA PRO A 144 36.00 -59.72 18.41
C PRO A 144 35.88 -58.42 17.63
N VAL A 145 36.98 -57.82 17.30
CA VAL A 145 37.05 -56.64 16.42
C VAL A 145 36.66 -57.10 15.04
N ASP A 146 35.78 -56.33 14.40
CA ASP A 146 35.40 -56.60 13.00
C ASP A 146 36.63 -56.65 12.12
N PRO A 147 36.84 -57.71 11.31
CA PRO A 147 38.00 -57.87 10.43
C PRO A 147 38.21 -56.64 9.50
N CYS A 148 37.10 -56.08 8.97
CA CYS A 148 37.15 -54.87 8.13
C CYS A 148 37.72 -53.68 8.91
N HIS A 149 37.39 -53.56 10.20
CA HIS A 149 37.93 -52.47 11.06
C HIS A 149 39.39 -52.69 11.38
N VAL A 150 39.84 -53.93 11.53
CA VAL A 150 41.24 -54.28 11.68
C VAL A 150 42.06 -53.91 10.48
N GLU A 151 41.58 -54.27 9.27
CA GLU A 151 42.24 -53.91 8.01
C GLU A 151 42.27 -52.40 7.79
N TYR A 152 41.19 -51.71 8.08
CA TYR A 152 41.07 -50.23 8.06
C TYR A 152 42.14 -49.56 8.95
N LEU A 153 42.29 -49.96 10.20
CA LEU A 153 43.27 -49.41 11.10
C LEU A 153 44.71 -49.77 10.69
N THR A 154 44.91 -50.99 10.19
CA THR A 154 46.23 -51.47 9.71
C THR A 154 46.68 -50.65 8.50
N THR A 155 45.80 -50.38 7.56
CA THR A 155 46.10 -49.55 6.39
C THR A 155 46.43 -48.11 6.76
N MET A 156 45.88 -47.58 7.85
CA MET A 156 46.26 -46.30 8.43
C MET A 156 47.59 -46.32 9.23
N GLY A 157 48.28 -47.45 9.33
CA GLY A 157 49.49 -47.64 10.13
C GLY A 157 49.25 -47.65 11.64
N VAL A 158 48.04 -47.96 12.09
CA VAL A 158 47.66 -47.96 13.51
C VAL A 158 47.74 -49.38 14.03
N GLN A 159 48.46 -49.61 15.14
CA GLN A 159 48.54 -50.89 15.83
C GLN A 159 47.74 -50.90 17.15
N SER A 160 47.49 -49.73 17.73
CA SER A 160 46.66 -49.60 18.92
C SER A 160 45.66 -48.46 18.78
N SER A 161 44.42 -48.71 19.13
CA SER A 161 43.34 -47.75 19.07
C SER A 161 42.56 -47.68 20.37
N LEU A 162 42.24 -46.48 20.84
CA LEU A 162 41.33 -46.18 21.92
C LEU A 162 40.25 -45.24 21.41
N VAL A 163 39.00 -45.69 21.49
CA VAL A 163 37.83 -44.91 21.01
C VAL A 163 36.87 -44.68 22.17
N ILE A 164 36.46 -43.44 22.35
CA ILE A 164 35.54 -43.00 23.39
C ILE A 164 34.42 -42.19 22.72
N PRO A 165 33.15 -42.54 22.90
CA PRO A 165 32.04 -41.81 22.33
C PRO A 165 31.87 -40.45 23.04
N ILE A 166 31.55 -39.44 22.26
CA ILE A 166 31.09 -38.13 22.75
C ILE A 166 29.58 -38.14 22.59
N LEU A 167 28.86 -38.17 23.71
CA LEU A 167 27.40 -38.25 23.74
C LEU A 167 26.82 -36.88 24.05
N HIS A 168 25.90 -36.41 23.18
CA HIS A 168 25.13 -35.21 23.40
C HIS A 168 23.64 -35.58 23.48
N GLN A 169 22.96 -35.25 24.57
CA GLN A 169 21.54 -35.60 24.81
C GLN A 169 21.22 -37.10 24.54
N GLN A 170 22.12 -37.98 24.98
CA GLN A 170 22.09 -39.45 24.80
C GLN A 170 22.30 -39.92 23.33
N ASN A 171 22.47 -39.04 22.39
CA ASN A 171 22.80 -39.38 21.01
C ASN A 171 24.31 -39.35 20.77
N LEU A 172 24.79 -40.19 19.88
CA LEU A 172 26.18 -40.20 19.47
C LEU A 172 26.50 -39.00 18.59
N TRP A 173 27.12 -37.96 19.16
CA TRP A 173 27.54 -36.77 18.44
C TRP A 173 28.83 -36.98 17.65
N GLY A 174 29.76 -37.76 18.25
CA GLY A 174 31.06 -38.01 17.64
C GLY A 174 31.89 -38.97 18.43
N LEU A 175 33.13 -39.18 18.02
CA LEU A 175 34.10 -40.05 18.66
C LEU A 175 35.40 -39.30 18.96
N LEU A 176 35.94 -39.53 20.16
CA LEU A 176 37.31 -39.19 20.52
C LEU A 176 38.14 -40.45 20.25
N ALA A 177 39.02 -40.41 19.27
CA ALA A 177 39.86 -41.57 18.92
C ALA A 177 41.34 -41.26 19.11
N SER A 178 42.01 -42.13 19.83
CA SER A 178 43.48 -42.08 20.04
C SER A 178 44.13 -43.27 19.34
N HIS A 179 45.12 -43.02 18.48
CA HIS A 179 45.82 -44.03 17.69
C HIS A 179 47.33 -44.04 18.01
N HIS A 180 47.91 -45.22 17.98
CA HIS A 180 49.33 -45.39 18.18
C HIS A 180 49.90 -46.43 17.17
N SER A 181 51.08 -46.17 16.67
CA SER A 181 51.72 -46.98 15.60
C SER A 181 52.40 -48.25 16.16
N GLN A 182 52.34 -48.48 17.46
CA GLN A 182 52.86 -49.69 18.14
C GLN A 182 51.82 -50.21 19.13
N PRO A 183 51.89 -51.50 19.54
CA PRO A 183 51.05 -52.03 20.62
C PRO A 183 51.21 -51.25 21.92
N LYS A 184 50.07 -50.77 22.46
CA LYS A 184 50.07 -49.92 23.67
C LYS A 184 48.95 -50.32 24.65
N VAL A 185 49.30 -50.55 25.88
CA VAL A 185 48.40 -50.83 27.00
C VAL A 185 48.02 -49.53 27.70
N PHE A 186 46.72 -49.27 27.83
CA PHE A 186 46.25 -48.15 28.64
C PHE A 186 45.88 -48.60 30.06
N SER A 187 46.29 -47.85 31.04
CA SER A 187 45.93 -48.15 32.45
C SER A 187 44.45 -47.76 32.69
N GLN A 188 43.80 -48.44 33.62
CA GLN A 188 42.42 -48.14 34.01
C GLN A 188 42.23 -46.64 34.41
N GLN A 189 43.20 -46.05 35.04
CA GLN A 189 43.24 -44.65 35.43
C GLN A 189 43.23 -43.71 34.16
N GLN A 190 43.99 -44.08 33.10
CA GLN A 190 44.02 -43.35 31.87
C GLN A 190 42.69 -43.43 31.17
N LEU A 191 42.06 -44.60 31.12
CA LEU A 191 40.74 -44.81 30.53
C LEU A 191 39.66 -43.97 31.22
N GLN A 192 39.61 -44.01 32.54
CA GLN A 192 38.69 -43.21 33.35
C GLN A 192 38.90 -41.70 33.13
N MET A 193 40.15 -41.22 33.07
CA MET A 193 40.42 -39.81 32.85
C MET A 193 39.97 -39.34 31.48
N VAL A 194 40.25 -40.10 30.41
CA VAL A 194 39.85 -39.73 29.07
C VAL A 194 38.32 -39.77 28.90
N GLN A 195 37.65 -40.68 29.61
CA GLN A 195 36.17 -40.69 29.67
C GLN A 195 35.63 -39.40 30.30
N ILE A 196 36.20 -38.98 31.46
CA ILE A 196 35.79 -37.70 32.08
C ILE A 196 36.05 -36.53 31.15
N LEU A 197 37.15 -36.52 30.41
CA LEU A 197 37.47 -35.48 29.46
C LEU A 197 36.48 -35.47 28.25
N ALA A 198 36.08 -36.64 27.76
CA ALA A 198 35.06 -36.75 26.73
C ALA A 198 33.68 -36.22 27.20
N ASP A 199 33.33 -36.49 28.47
CA ASP A 199 32.10 -35.95 29.08
C ASP A 199 32.20 -34.42 29.22
N GLN A 200 33.36 -33.86 29.54
CA GLN A 200 33.58 -32.41 29.57
C GLN A 200 33.48 -31.79 28.16
N VAL A 201 33.96 -32.46 27.12
CA VAL A 201 33.79 -32.06 25.72
C VAL A 201 32.32 -32.04 25.36
N ALA A 202 31.55 -33.04 25.77
CA ALA A 202 30.09 -33.07 25.52
C ALA A 202 29.37 -31.87 26.16
N ILE A 203 29.78 -31.47 27.37
CA ILE A 203 29.26 -30.27 28.03
C ILE A 203 29.64 -29.01 27.21
N ALA A 204 30.88 -28.91 26.74
CA ALA A 204 31.35 -27.78 25.95
C ALA A 204 30.57 -27.67 24.62
N ILE A 205 30.28 -28.79 23.97
CA ILE A 205 29.43 -28.86 22.76
C ILE A 205 28.05 -28.32 23.07
N SER A 206 27.41 -28.79 24.15
CA SER A 206 26.09 -28.33 24.57
C SER A 206 26.04 -26.82 24.81
N GLN A 207 27.05 -26.30 25.52
CA GLN A 207 27.18 -24.86 25.81
C GLN A 207 27.39 -24.04 24.54
N SER A 208 28.24 -24.50 23.62
CA SER A 208 28.51 -23.84 22.35
C SER A 208 27.27 -23.81 21.47
N GLN A 209 26.52 -24.90 21.40
CA GLN A 209 25.25 -24.96 20.64
C GLN A 209 24.20 -24.02 21.23
N LEU A 210 23.99 -24.02 22.54
CA LEU A 210 23.06 -23.12 23.22
C LEU A 210 23.42 -21.65 22.98
N LEU A 211 24.71 -21.32 23.05
CA LEU A 211 25.20 -19.97 22.81
C LEU A 211 24.98 -19.55 21.34
N SER A 212 25.26 -20.44 20.38
CA SER A 212 25.02 -20.20 18.97
C SER A 212 23.55 -19.95 18.72
N GLN A 213 22.64 -20.78 19.24
CA GLN A 213 21.21 -20.60 19.17
C GLN A 213 20.72 -19.27 19.81
N ALA A 214 21.27 -18.93 20.99
CA ALA A 214 20.94 -17.68 21.65
C ALA A 214 21.40 -16.45 20.84
N ARG A 215 22.60 -16.50 20.27
CA ARG A 215 23.11 -15.42 19.38
C ARG A 215 22.26 -15.27 18.15
N GLU A 216 21.86 -16.36 17.51
CA GLU A 216 21.04 -16.34 16.31
C GLU A 216 19.63 -15.79 16.60
N ARG A 217 18.97 -16.25 17.67
CA ARG A 217 17.70 -15.68 18.13
C ARG A 217 17.78 -14.18 18.41
N SER A 218 18.89 -13.75 19.06
CA SER A 218 19.12 -12.32 19.31
C SER A 218 19.29 -11.54 18.02
N ARG A 219 20.00 -12.09 17.03
CA ARG A 219 20.18 -11.49 15.70
C ARG A 219 18.84 -11.35 14.96
N GLN A 220 18.02 -12.41 14.97
CA GLN A 220 16.68 -12.42 14.39
C GLN A 220 15.78 -11.36 15.05
N GLN A 221 15.75 -11.32 16.39
CA GLN A 221 14.95 -10.35 17.12
C GLN A 221 15.41 -8.90 16.85
N THR A 222 16.71 -8.70 16.73
CA THR A 222 17.27 -7.38 16.38
C THR A 222 16.83 -6.95 14.98
N LEU A 223 16.85 -7.85 14.01
CA LEU A 223 16.39 -7.59 12.64
C LEU A 223 14.91 -7.24 12.62
N ILE A 224 14.07 -8.04 13.27
CA ILE A 224 12.63 -7.81 13.37
C ILE A 224 12.35 -6.45 13.99
N ASN A 225 13.03 -6.11 15.10
CA ASN A 225 12.89 -4.82 15.75
C ASN A 225 13.33 -3.64 14.84
N GLN A 226 14.43 -3.81 14.09
CA GLN A 226 14.87 -2.79 13.13
C GLN A 226 13.84 -2.57 12.01
N ILE A 227 13.24 -3.63 11.47
CA ILE A 227 12.20 -3.53 10.45
C ILE A 227 10.94 -2.89 11.04
N SER A 228 10.51 -3.31 12.23
CA SER A 228 9.37 -2.71 12.93
C SER A 228 9.58 -1.21 13.17
N THR A 229 10.77 -0.81 13.62
CA THR A 229 11.11 0.62 13.82
C THR A 229 11.11 1.39 12.49
N LEU A 230 11.57 0.77 11.40
CA LEU A 230 11.57 1.35 10.07
C LEU A 230 10.14 1.66 9.60
N LEU A 231 9.18 0.79 9.90
CA LEU A 231 7.76 0.97 9.54
C LEU A 231 7.12 2.18 10.23
N HIS A 232 7.65 2.61 11.36
CA HIS A 232 7.18 3.80 12.11
C HIS A 232 8.03 5.05 11.83
N SER A 233 8.99 4.97 10.90
CA SER A 233 9.83 6.11 10.53
C SER A 233 9.08 7.10 9.63
N PRO A 234 9.48 8.38 9.58
CA PRO A 234 8.85 9.38 8.72
C PRO A 234 9.26 9.28 7.24
N LEU A 235 9.80 8.13 6.82
CA LEU A 235 10.19 7.86 5.45
C LEU A 235 8.96 7.55 4.57
N LYS A 236 9.13 7.71 3.25
CA LYS A 236 8.11 7.25 2.29
C LYS A 236 8.03 5.74 2.31
N ILE A 237 6.83 5.20 2.12
CA ILE A 237 6.61 3.75 2.12
C ILE A 237 7.52 3.02 1.13
N GLN A 238 7.78 3.60 -0.03
CA GLN A 238 8.65 3.05 -1.06
C GLN A 238 10.09 2.87 -0.56
N GLU A 239 10.62 3.85 0.18
CA GLU A 239 11.95 3.77 0.80
C GLU A 239 11.97 2.70 1.90
N ILE A 240 10.91 2.63 2.69
CA ILE A 240 10.75 1.63 3.75
C ILE A 240 10.78 0.21 3.17
N LEU A 241 9.99 -0.05 2.13
CA LEU A 241 9.88 -1.36 1.48
C LEU A 241 11.21 -1.76 0.81
N GLN A 242 11.88 -0.82 0.17
CA GLN A 242 13.20 -1.05 -0.44
C GLN A 242 14.26 -1.41 0.61
N ILE A 243 14.33 -0.68 1.72
CA ILE A 243 15.28 -0.95 2.81
C ILE A 243 14.94 -2.28 3.50
N ALA A 244 13.67 -2.59 3.70
CA ALA A 244 13.24 -3.84 4.31
C ALA A 244 13.60 -5.05 3.43
N LEU A 245 13.40 -4.94 2.10
CA LEU A 245 13.84 -5.95 1.13
C LEU A 245 15.36 -6.18 1.22
N GLU A 246 16.16 -5.13 1.21
CA GLU A 246 17.62 -5.23 1.34
C GLU A 246 18.02 -5.94 2.63
N LYS A 247 17.40 -5.56 3.76
CA LYS A 247 17.72 -6.13 5.07
C LYS A 247 17.40 -7.62 5.16
N VAL A 248 16.24 -8.05 4.65
CA VAL A 248 15.87 -9.47 4.68
C VAL A 248 16.78 -10.30 3.77
N VAL A 249 17.05 -9.84 2.55
CA VAL A 249 17.93 -10.56 1.63
C VAL A 249 19.33 -10.76 2.24
N ARG A 250 19.89 -9.71 2.85
CA ARG A 250 21.19 -9.81 3.55
C ARG A 250 21.15 -10.72 4.78
N ALA A 251 20.06 -10.70 5.53
CA ALA A 251 19.93 -11.50 6.75
C ALA A 251 19.91 -13.00 6.49
N VAL A 252 19.31 -13.41 5.37
CA VAL A 252 19.26 -14.82 4.93
C VAL A 252 20.36 -15.17 3.94
N ASN A 253 21.43 -14.38 3.84
CA ASN A 253 22.54 -14.57 2.89
C ASN A 253 22.07 -14.74 1.44
N GLY A 254 20.97 -14.08 1.05
CA GLY A 254 20.46 -14.08 -0.31
C GLY A 254 21.33 -13.26 -1.24
N SER A 255 21.45 -13.68 -2.52
CA SER A 255 22.13 -12.94 -3.56
C SER A 255 21.27 -11.83 -4.17
N GLY A 256 19.94 -11.97 -4.08
CA GLY A 256 18.97 -11.00 -4.56
C GLY A 256 17.58 -11.22 -4.04
N GLY A 257 16.69 -10.28 -4.33
CA GLY A 257 15.29 -10.37 -3.93
C GLY A 257 14.40 -9.43 -4.71
N ARG A 258 13.10 -9.73 -4.70
CA ARG A 258 12.03 -8.97 -5.33
C ARG A 258 10.84 -8.88 -4.39
N LEU A 259 10.27 -7.70 -4.31
CA LEU A 259 8.99 -7.46 -3.65
C LEU A 259 8.03 -6.90 -4.69
N TYR A 260 7.07 -7.72 -5.08
CA TYR A 260 6.01 -7.38 -6.00
C TYR A 260 4.74 -7.04 -5.21
N LEU A 261 4.11 -5.91 -5.51
CA LEU A 261 2.82 -5.53 -4.94
C LEU A 261 1.78 -5.45 -6.05
N SER A 262 0.64 -6.13 -5.82
CA SER A 262 -0.48 -6.16 -6.75
C SER A 262 -1.15 -4.79 -6.86
N ALA A 263 -1.64 -4.44 -8.06
CA ALA A 263 -2.46 -3.25 -8.27
C ALA A 263 -3.74 -3.29 -7.41
N THR A 264 -4.26 -2.11 -7.05
CA THR A 264 -5.53 -1.97 -6.32
C THR A 264 -6.53 -1.19 -7.18
N SER A 265 -7.80 -1.20 -6.78
CA SER A 265 -8.85 -0.39 -7.43
C SER A 265 -8.56 1.12 -7.43
N THR A 266 -7.68 1.58 -6.52
CA THR A 266 -7.27 2.98 -6.38
C THR A 266 -5.93 3.30 -7.02
N GLN A 267 -5.12 2.28 -7.33
CA GLN A 267 -3.79 2.41 -7.93
C GLN A 267 -3.66 1.39 -9.05
N SER A 268 -3.69 1.84 -10.29
CA SER A 268 -3.67 1.00 -11.49
C SER A 268 -2.31 0.38 -11.76
N ASP A 269 -1.24 0.88 -11.15
CA ASP A 269 0.12 0.47 -11.42
C ASP A 269 0.62 -0.56 -10.39
N VAL A 270 1.30 -1.57 -10.92
CA VAL A 270 2.03 -2.57 -10.15
C VAL A 270 3.31 -1.94 -9.60
N GLU A 271 3.60 -2.15 -8.32
CA GLU A 271 4.86 -1.73 -7.72
C GLU A 271 5.83 -2.91 -7.63
N LEU A 272 7.05 -2.70 -8.07
CA LEU A 272 8.11 -3.69 -8.03
C LEU A 272 9.37 -3.09 -7.40
N TYR A 273 9.84 -3.71 -6.32
CA TYR A 273 11.10 -3.39 -5.65
C TYR A 273 12.08 -4.54 -5.89
N THR A 274 13.33 -4.23 -6.18
CA THR A 274 14.37 -5.24 -6.46
C THR A 274 15.64 -4.92 -5.71
N TYR A 275 16.38 -5.96 -5.32
CA TYR A 275 17.70 -5.84 -4.68
C TYR A 275 18.60 -6.99 -5.12
N GLY A 276 19.89 -6.72 -5.39
CA GLY A 276 20.89 -7.72 -5.75
C GLY A 276 20.65 -8.40 -7.11
N ALA A 277 21.03 -9.66 -7.20
CA ALA A 277 20.89 -10.48 -8.40
C ALA A 277 19.42 -10.64 -8.81
N GLN A 278 19.16 -10.49 -10.12
CA GLN A 278 17.81 -10.61 -10.68
C GLN A 278 17.80 -11.60 -11.84
N PRO A 279 16.70 -12.35 -12.04
CA PRO A 279 16.51 -13.16 -13.24
C PRO A 279 16.46 -12.27 -14.50
N VAL A 280 16.98 -12.78 -15.61
CA VAL A 280 17.06 -12.03 -16.88
C VAL A 280 15.80 -12.27 -17.70
N LEU A 281 14.92 -11.28 -17.70
CA LEU A 281 13.69 -11.30 -18.50
C LEU A 281 13.99 -10.91 -19.95
N SER A 282 13.32 -11.55 -20.90
CA SER A 282 13.55 -11.30 -22.33
C SER A 282 13.10 -9.89 -22.74
N GLU A 283 13.97 -9.12 -23.42
CA GLU A 283 13.62 -7.79 -23.95
C GLU A 283 12.48 -7.83 -24.99
N ARG A 284 12.28 -8.98 -25.65
CA ARG A 284 11.24 -9.14 -26.69
C ARG A 284 9.82 -9.32 -26.13
N ASN A 285 9.70 -9.68 -24.87
CA ASN A 285 8.42 -9.82 -24.20
C ASN A 285 8.65 -9.50 -22.71
N PRO A 286 8.47 -8.25 -22.27
CA PRO A 286 8.72 -7.84 -20.87
C PRO A 286 7.61 -8.37 -19.95
N THR A 287 7.50 -9.69 -19.88
CA THR A 287 6.58 -10.36 -18.96
C THR A 287 7.23 -10.32 -17.58
N LEU A 288 6.57 -9.77 -16.60
CA LEU A 288 7.05 -9.80 -15.22
C LEU A 288 7.22 -11.27 -14.75
N LEU A 289 8.19 -11.50 -13.87
CA LEU A 289 8.42 -12.83 -13.29
C LEU A 289 7.14 -13.37 -12.61
N GLU A 290 6.39 -12.47 -12.00
CA GLU A 290 5.16 -12.76 -11.28
C GLU A 290 3.99 -13.14 -12.19
N ASN A 291 4.12 -12.99 -13.51
CA ASN A 291 3.14 -13.45 -14.49
C ASN A 291 3.30 -14.93 -14.88
N TYR A 292 4.37 -15.59 -14.45
CA TYR A 292 4.53 -17.04 -14.68
C TYR A 292 3.60 -17.85 -13.78
N PRO A 293 3.18 -19.06 -14.22
CA PRO A 293 2.17 -19.87 -13.53
C PRO A 293 2.44 -20.10 -12.04
N PHE A 294 3.68 -20.34 -11.67
CA PHE A 294 4.08 -20.55 -10.28
C PHE A 294 3.71 -19.37 -9.37
N TRP A 295 4.05 -18.13 -9.75
CA TRP A 295 3.71 -16.94 -8.96
C TRP A 295 2.22 -16.63 -9.02
N GLN A 296 1.58 -16.84 -10.18
CA GLN A 296 0.14 -16.70 -10.33
C GLN A 296 -0.63 -17.66 -9.40
N GLN A 297 -0.17 -18.88 -9.26
CA GLN A 297 -0.76 -19.84 -8.32
C GLN A 297 -0.60 -19.40 -6.86
N LEU A 298 0.53 -18.79 -6.49
CA LEU A 298 0.73 -18.23 -5.16
C LEU A 298 -0.18 -17.01 -4.90
N MET A 299 -0.53 -16.24 -5.93
CA MET A 299 -1.44 -15.09 -5.82
C MET A 299 -2.90 -15.49 -5.82
N THR A 300 -3.26 -16.54 -6.56
CA THR A 300 -4.61 -17.11 -6.54
C THR A 300 -4.70 -18.08 -5.39
N CYS A 301 -4.95 -17.59 -4.18
CA CYS A 301 -5.44 -18.46 -3.13
C CYS A 301 -6.67 -19.19 -3.67
N GLU A 302 -6.63 -20.52 -3.76
CA GLU A 302 -7.84 -21.33 -3.99
C GLU A 302 -8.77 -21.17 -2.77
N SER A 303 -9.37 -20.03 -2.66
CA SER A 303 -10.56 -19.83 -1.83
C SER A 303 -11.77 -19.98 -2.72
N ARG A 304 -12.40 -21.14 -2.66
CA ARG A 304 -13.82 -21.29 -2.97
C ARG A 304 -14.60 -20.35 -2.04
N CYS A 305 -14.59 -19.08 -2.31
CA CYS A 305 -15.49 -18.14 -1.64
C CYS A 305 -15.77 -16.95 -2.54
N ALA A 306 -17.08 -16.76 -2.71
CA ALA A 306 -17.82 -15.63 -3.21
C ALA A 306 -17.08 -14.29 -3.24
N GLN A 307 -17.51 -13.47 -4.21
CA GLN A 307 -17.27 -12.05 -4.44
C GLN A 307 -16.55 -11.28 -3.30
N PRO A 308 -15.56 -10.45 -3.63
CA PRO A 308 -14.87 -9.65 -2.62
C PRO A 308 -15.92 -8.86 -1.83
N PRO A 309 -15.93 -8.93 -0.49
CA PRO A 309 -16.78 -8.07 0.30
C PRO A 309 -16.42 -6.62 -0.05
N ASP A 310 -17.44 -5.81 -0.25
CA ASP A 310 -17.27 -4.38 -0.46
C ASP A 310 -16.41 -3.84 0.69
N VAL A 311 -15.32 -3.15 0.34
CA VAL A 311 -14.37 -2.59 1.33
C VAL A 311 -15.12 -1.74 2.37
N ALA A 312 -16.25 -1.13 1.98
CA ALA A 312 -17.13 -0.36 2.86
C ALA A 312 -17.84 -1.21 3.94
N ASP A 313 -18.25 -2.45 3.63
CA ASP A 313 -18.93 -3.34 4.59
C ASP A 313 -17.93 -3.92 5.60
N TYR A 314 -16.71 -4.23 5.18
CA TYR A 314 -15.64 -4.66 6.10
C TYR A 314 -15.31 -3.60 7.17
N TRP A 315 -15.26 -2.32 6.77
CA TRP A 315 -14.98 -1.23 7.70
C TRP A 315 -16.14 -0.95 8.66
N ARG A 316 -17.35 -1.17 8.21
CA ARG A 316 -18.54 -1.05 9.07
C ARG A 316 -18.48 -2.04 10.22
N ASP A 317 -18.09 -3.29 9.97
CA ASP A 317 -17.99 -4.33 11.00
C ASP A 317 -16.81 -4.11 11.95
N LEU A 318 -15.68 -3.57 11.46
CA LEU A 318 -14.53 -3.23 12.29
C LEU A 318 -14.80 -2.04 13.22
N ILE A 319 -15.48 -1.00 12.72
CA ILE A 319 -15.82 0.21 13.48
C ILE A 319 -16.95 -0.06 14.50
N LEU A 320 -17.88 -0.95 14.18
CA LEU A 320 -19.00 -1.30 15.04
C LEU A 320 -18.66 -2.34 16.12
N GLY A 321 -17.42 -2.83 16.18
CA GLY A 321 -16.95 -3.74 17.23
C GLY A 321 -17.56 -5.14 17.20
N ASN A 322 -18.16 -5.57 16.08
CA ASN A 322 -18.78 -6.88 15.93
C ASN A 322 -17.79 -8.02 15.65
N GLY A 323 -16.50 -7.75 15.55
CA GLY A 323 -15.44 -8.73 15.29
C GLY A 323 -15.05 -9.52 16.53
N LYS A 324 -15.78 -10.60 16.83
CA LYS A 324 -15.46 -11.58 17.89
C LYS A 324 -14.46 -12.65 17.44
N GLU A 325 -13.44 -12.38 16.64
CA GLU A 325 -12.36 -13.34 16.43
C GLU A 325 -11.00 -12.65 16.53
N GLY A 326 -10.39 -12.89 17.67
CA GLY A 326 -9.03 -12.44 17.98
C GLY A 326 -8.03 -12.95 16.95
N PHE A 327 -7.12 -12.09 16.59
CA PHE A 327 -5.92 -12.24 15.81
C PHE A 327 -5.34 -13.67 15.78
N ARG A 328 -5.70 -14.46 14.79
CA ARG A 328 -5.01 -15.70 14.39
C ARG A 328 -4.23 -15.48 13.10
N LEU A 329 -3.33 -14.50 13.09
CA LEU A 329 -2.51 -14.16 11.91
C LEU A 329 -1.35 -15.14 11.66
N HIS A 330 -0.95 -15.94 12.67
CA HIS A 330 0.32 -16.67 12.60
C HIS A 330 0.28 -18.04 11.93
N SER A 331 -0.87 -18.69 11.75
CA SER A 331 -0.84 -20.11 11.33
C SER A 331 -1.05 -20.36 9.84
N ARG A 332 -1.62 -19.41 9.08
CA ARG A 332 -1.87 -19.61 7.64
C ARG A 332 -0.79 -19.04 6.71
N ALA A 333 -0.14 -17.94 7.09
CA ALA A 333 0.92 -17.36 6.27
C ALA A 333 2.16 -18.27 6.14
N VAL A 334 2.49 -19.01 7.19
CA VAL A 334 3.61 -19.97 7.19
C VAL A 334 3.31 -21.19 6.30
N SER A 335 2.05 -21.56 6.12
CA SER A 335 1.67 -22.72 5.30
C SER A 335 1.76 -22.49 3.78
N GLN A 336 2.00 -21.26 3.33
CA GLN A 336 2.06 -20.92 1.90
C GLN A 336 3.44 -20.45 1.42
N LEU A 337 4.43 -20.34 2.33
CA LEU A 337 5.80 -20.07 1.95
C LEU A 337 6.35 -21.26 1.17
N GLN A 338 6.83 -21.01 -0.05
CA GLN A 338 7.44 -22.02 -0.92
C GLN A 338 8.97 -21.92 -0.81
N VAL A 339 9.57 -23.05 -0.47
CA VAL A 339 11.03 -23.21 -0.33
C VAL A 339 11.49 -24.12 -1.45
N LEU A 340 12.28 -23.59 -2.37
CA LEU A 340 12.77 -24.29 -3.55
C LEU A 340 14.31 -24.27 -3.52
N ASN A 341 14.88 -25.38 -3.10
CA ASN A 341 16.33 -25.51 -2.95
C ASN A 341 17.06 -25.55 -4.30
N ASP A 342 16.45 -26.15 -5.34
CA ASP A 342 17.04 -26.19 -6.69
C ASP A 342 15.99 -25.89 -7.75
N ILE A 343 16.03 -24.68 -8.32
CA ILE A 343 15.10 -24.20 -9.35
C ILE A 343 15.03 -25.15 -10.57
N TYR A 344 16.15 -25.81 -10.90
CA TYR A 344 16.23 -26.65 -12.09
C TYR A 344 15.74 -28.08 -11.90
N GLN A 345 15.55 -28.51 -10.66
CA GLN A 345 15.00 -29.82 -10.31
C GLN A 345 13.48 -29.80 -10.08
N GLU A 346 12.93 -28.57 -9.85
CA GLU A 346 11.51 -28.40 -9.56
C GLU A 346 10.64 -28.42 -10.83
N SER A 347 9.71 -29.36 -10.90
CA SER A 347 8.81 -29.50 -12.05
C SER A 347 7.90 -28.28 -12.27
N GLN A 348 7.57 -27.56 -11.20
CA GLN A 348 6.71 -26.37 -11.23
C GLN A 348 7.40 -25.14 -11.85
N LEU A 349 8.73 -25.14 -11.96
CA LEU A 349 9.53 -24.04 -12.46
C LEU A 349 10.13 -24.28 -13.86
N GLN A 350 9.79 -25.37 -14.52
CA GLN A 350 10.35 -25.71 -15.84
C GLN A 350 10.16 -24.60 -16.88
N ASP A 351 8.99 -23.94 -16.86
CA ASP A 351 8.67 -22.86 -17.80
C ASP A 351 9.48 -21.58 -17.55
N VAL A 352 9.91 -21.37 -16.32
CA VAL A 352 10.63 -20.16 -15.91
C VAL A 352 12.13 -20.40 -15.76
N ALA A 353 12.57 -21.64 -15.63
CA ALA A 353 13.99 -21.98 -15.49
C ALA A 353 14.92 -21.30 -16.54
N PRO A 354 14.52 -21.12 -17.81
CA PRO A 354 15.34 -20.42 -18.79
C PRO A 354 15.69 -18.97 -18.41
N VAL A 355 14.85 -18.30 -17.61
CA VAL A 355 15.04 -16.91 -17.15
C VAL A 355 16.17 -16.81 -16.12
N PHE A 356 16.40 -17.90 -15.36
CA PHE A 356 17.46 -17.98 -14.35
C PHE A 356 18.80 -18.46 -14.91
N ARG A 357 18.81 -19.21 -16.02
CA ARG A 357 20.05 -19.76 -16.63
C ARG A 357 21.17 -18.77 -16.89
N PRO A 358 20.90 -17.50 -17.29
CA PRO A 358 21.97 -16.52 -17.49
C PRO A 358 22.58 -15.98 -16.18
N THR A 359 22.02 -16.36 -15.03
CA THR A 359 22.44 -15.93 -13.69
C THR A 359 23.08 -17.09 -12.93
N ARG A 360 23.63 -16.80 -11.77
CA ARG A 360 24.07 -17.84 -10.82
C ARG A 360 22.99 -18.28 -9.84
N ILE A 361 21.78 -17.72 -9.94
CA ILE A 361 20.67 -18.01 -9.04
C ILE A 361 20.27 -19.50 -9.15
N ARG A 362 20.28 -20.19 -8.02
CA ARG A 362 19.99 -21.62 -7.95
C ARG A 362 18.83 -21.96 -7.01
N SER A 363 18.65 -21.22 -5.93
CA SER A 363 17.59 -21.44 -4.96
C SER A 363 16.62 -20.25 -4.90
N LEU A 364 15.36 -20.52 -4.60
CA LEU A 364 14.29 -19.54 -4.49
C LEU A 364 13.46 -19.79 -3.22
N LEU A 365 13.20 -18.71 -2.50
CA LEU A 365 12.21 -18.65 -1.44
C LEU A 365 11.13 -17.65 -1.86
N ALA A 366 9.88 -18.09 -1.99
CA ALA A 366 8.76 -17.26 -2.40
C ALA A 366 7.65 -17.27 -1.34
N MET A 367 7.26 -16.06 -0.89
CA MET A 367 6.24 -15.87 0.14
C MET A 367 5.16 -14.90 -0.33
N PRO A 368 3.88 -15.32 -0.43
CA PRO A 368 2.78 -14.40 -0.68
C PRO A 368 2.50 -13.55 0.58
N LEU A 369 2.26 -12.27 0.37
CA LEU A 369 1.85 -11.31 1.39
C LEU A 369 0.32 -11.33 1.51
N LEU A 370 -0.19 -12.12 2.43
CA LEU A 370 -1.61 -12.40 2.56
C LEU A 370 -2.24 -11.64 3.72
N TYR A 371 -3.42 -11.07 3.46
CA TYR A 371 -4.29 -10.51 4.48
C TYR A 371 -5.76 -10.87 4.17
N ASN A 372 -6.45 -11.56 5.08
CA ASN A 372 -7.84 -12.00 4.93
C ASN A 372 -8.13 -12.65 3.55
N ASP A 373 -7.31 -13.63 3.17
CA ASP A 373 -7.38 -14.35 1.89
C ASP A 373 -7.15 -13.48 0.63
N GLN A 374 -6.74 -12.22 0.80
CA GLN A 374 -6.29 -11.36 -0.31
C GLN A 374 -4.77 -11.33 -0.39
N CYS A 375 -4.22 -11.59 -1.56
CA CYS A 375 -2.80 -11.44 -1.81
C CYS A 375 -2.48 -9.97 -2.15
N LEU A 376 -1.73 -9.31 -1.26
CA LEU A 376 -1.26 -7.94 -1.45
C LEU A 376 -0.03 -7.88 -2.37
N GLY A 377 0.72 -8.98 -2.47
CA GLY A 377 1.96 -9.06 -3.23
C GLY A 377 2.73 -10.33 -2.92
N ILE A 378 3.96 -10.43 -3.44
CA ILE A 378 4.87 -11.56 -3.21
C ILE A 378 6.27 -11.04 -2.88
N LEU A 379 6.86 -11.62 -1.86
CA LEU A 379 8.30 -11.51 -1.56
C LEU A 379 9.00 -12.73 -2.15
N SER A 380 9.97 -12.53 -3.04
CA SER A 380 10.83 -13.58 -3.59
C SER A 380 12.29 -13.26 -3.22
N ILE A 381 13.00 -14.25 -2.67
CA ILE A 381 14.42 -14.13 -2.30
C ILE A 381 15.20 -15.19 -3.06
N PHE A 382 16.34 -14.81 -3.61
CA PHE A 382 17.19 -15.64 -4.45
C PHE A 382 18.50 -15.92 -3.75
N ARG A 383 19.05 -17.11 -4.00
CA ARG A 383 20.39 -17.49 -3.55
C ARG A 383 21.15 -18.09 -4.71
N ASP A 384 22.44 -17.75 -4.81
CA ASP A 384 23.31 -18.23 -5.87
C ASP A 384 23.74 -19.67 -5.60
N GLU A 385 24.19 -20.33 -6.67
CA GLU A 385 24.86 -21.61 -6.58
C GLU A 385 26.19 -21.49 -5.84
N ILE A 386 26.55 -22.54 -5.11
CA ILE A 386 27.81 -22.68 -4.41
C ILE A 386 28.63 -23.80 -5.00
N ASP A 387 29.95 -23.64 -4.96
CA ASP A 387 30.89 -24.70 -5.30
C ASP A 387 31.39 -25.33 -4.01
N THR A 388 31.18 -26.64 -3.84
CA THR A 388 31.63 -27.36 -2.66
C THR A 388 32.89 -28.19 -2.94
N ASP A 389 33.85 -28.08 -2.06
CA ASP A 389 35.14 -28.78 -2.10
C ASP A 389 35.24 -29.70 -0.91
N ILE A 390 35.06 -30.99 -1.15
CA ILE A 390 35.07 -32.02 -0.10
C ILE A 390 36.36 -32.82 -0.17
N LEU A 391 37.09 -32.87 0.94
CA LEU A 391 38.28 -33.69 1.08
C LEU A 391 37.91 -35.04 1.73
N TRP A 392 38.00 -36.09 0.95
CA TRP A 392 37.73 -37.44 1.41
C TRP A 392 39.01 -38.15 1.83
N ALA A 393 38.93 -38.96 2.88
CA ALA A 393 40.01 -39.88 3.28
C ALA A 393 40.01 -41.12 2.37
N GLY A 394 40.70 -41.00 1.21
CA GLY A 394 40.73 -42.00 0.15
C GLY A 394 39.65 -41.76 -0.95
N LYS A 395 39.84 -42.37 -2.13
CA LYS A 395 38.94 -42.24 -3.26
C LYS A 395 37.54 -42.80 -2.87
N PHE A 396 36.55 -41.99 -2.98
CA PHE A 396 35.16 -42.36 -2.75
C PHE A 396 34.52 -42.78 -4.09
N ASP A 397 34.05 -44.05 -4.16
CA ASP A 397 33.26 -44.54 -5.27
C ASP A 397 31.81 -44.77 -4.82
N PRO A 398 30.85 -44.01 -5.27
CA PRO A 398 29.43 -44.16 -4.85
C PRO A 398 28.81 -45.47 -5.28
N ASP A 399 29.35 -46.19 -6.30
CA ASP A 399 28.83 -47.44 -6.81
C ASP A 399 29.49 -48.71 -6.17
N GLU A 400 30.71 -48.61 -5.66
CA GLU A 400 31.36 -49.65 -4.87
C GLU A 400 30.97 -49.59 -3.38
N ARG A 401 29.74 -49.44 -3.15
CA ARG A 401 29.16 -49.19 -1.83
C ARG A 401 29.62 -50.17 -0.77
N GLN A 402 30.41 -49.65 0.18
CA GLN A 402 30.30 -50.05 1.59
C GLN A 402 30.69 -51.51 1.92
N GLN A 403 31.08 -52.38 0.97
CA GLN A 403 31.42 -53.77 1.20
C GLN A 403 32.91 -54.10 1.05
N ARG A 404 33.73 -53.17 0.54
CA ARG A 404 35.18 -53.35 0.38
C ARG A 404 35.95 -52.41 1.28
N VAL A 405 36.97 -52.99 1.95
CA VAL A 405 37.93 -52.20 2.74
C VAL A 405 38.69 -51.25 1.83
N ARG A 406 38.85 -50.03 2.27
CA ARG A 406 39.61 -49.01 1.52
C ARG A 406 41.09 -49.42 1.39
N SER A 407 41.57 -49.33 0.17
CA SER A 407 42.95 -49.64 -0.15
C SER A 407 43.95 -48.49 0.14
N SER A 408 43.44 -47.25 0.33
CA SER A 408 44.26 -46.06 0.59
C SER A 408 43.48 -45.00 1.34
N PHE A 409 44.16 -44.22 2.19
CA PHE A 409 43.68 -43.04 2.90
C PHE A 409 44.31 -41.75 2.37
N GLU A 410 44.87 -41.78 1.15
CA GLU A 410 45.37 -40.60 0.51
C GLU A 410 44.22 -39.63 0.26
N VAL A 411 44.46 -38.30 0.46
CA VAL A 411 43.43 -37.28 0.33
C VAL A 411 42.91 -37.26 -1.11
N TRP A 412 41.63 -37.49 -1.29
CA TRP A 412 40.94 -37.34 -2.54
C TRP A 412 39.99 -36.12 -2.50
N ARG A 413 40.13 -35.24 -3.48
CA ARG A 413 39.38 -34.02 -3.56
C ARG A 413 38.20 -34.18 -4.51
N GLU A 414 37.01 -33.98 -4.00
CA GLU A 414 35.78 -33.95 -4.79
C GLU A 414 35.29 -32.50 -4.91
N LEU A 415 35.33 -31.96 -6.13
CA LEU A 415 34.83 -30.65 -6.45
C LEU A 415 33.42 -30.79 -7.08
N LYS A 416 32.39 -30.31 -6.38
CA LYS A 416 31.01 -30.25 -6.89
C LYS A 416 30.70 -28.80 -7.23
N LEU A 417 30.57 -28.52 -8.54
CA LEU A 417 30.26 -27.19 -9.04
C LEU A 417 28.73 -26.98 -9.11
N GLY A 418 28.30 -25.74 -8.92
CA GLY A 418 26.94 -25.31 -9.13
C GLY A 418 25.93 -26.04 -8.24
N GLN A 419 26.26 -26.27 -6.98
CA GLN A 419 25.32 -26.89 -6.04
C GLN A 419 24.32 -25.86 -5.49
N ALA A 420 23.12 -26.33 -5.20
CA ALA A 420 22.14 -25.52 -4.48
C ALA A 420 22.59 -25.33 -3.01
N ASP A 421 22.50 -24.09 -2.53
CA ASP A 421 22.62 -23.79 -1.12
C ASP A 421 21.22 -23.90 -0.48
N GLU A 422 21.04 -24.86 0.42
CA GLU A 422 19.74 -25.17 1.01
C GLU A 422 19.32 -24.07 2.00
N TRP A 423 18.02 -23.80 2.02
CA TRP A 423 17.41 -22.89 2.97
C TRP A 423 17.30 -23.56 4.35
N THR A 424 17.81 -22.89 5.37
CA THR A 424 17.70 -23.37 6.74
C THR A 424 16.34 -23.01 7.35
N ASP A 425 15.94 -23.75 8.41
CA ASP A 425 14.72 -23.41 9.17
C ASP A 425 14.77 -21.97 9.70
N GLU A 426 15.97 -21.48 10.04
CA GLU A 426 16.21 -20.10 10.51
C GLU A 426 15.95 -19.06 9.40
N ASP A 427 16.40 -19.32 8.16
CA ASP A 427 16.12 -18.47 6.99
C ASP A 427 14.62 -18.37 6.73
N ILE A 428 13.92 -19.49 6.88
CA ILE A 428 12.47 -19.60 6.70
C ILE A 428 11.74 -18.77 7.78
N GLU A 429 12.13 -18.91 9.03
CA GLU A 429 11.55 -18.14 10.14
C GLU A 429 11.76 -16.64 9.98
N ILE A 430 12.98 -16.20 9.63
CA ILE A 430 13.29 -14.78 9.38
C ILE A 430 12.42 -14.24 8.23
N SER A 431 12.39 -14.96 7.11
CA SER A 431 11.64 -14.54 5.93
C SER A 431 10.15 -14.44 6.21
N SER A 432 9.59 -15.39 6.95
CA SER A 432 8.19 -15.41 7.37
C SER A 432 7.85 -14.25 8.31
N ALA A 433 8.68 -13.98 9.30
CA ALA A 433 8.49 -12.86 10.22
C ALA A 433 8.54 -11.52 9.49
N VAL A 434 9.55 -11.31 8.63
CA VAL A 434 9.67 -10.09 7.84
C VAL A 434 8.51 -9.92 6.86
N GLY A 435 8.10 -11.00 6.18
CA GLY A 435 6.96 -10.99 5.28
C GLY A 435 5.67 -10.59 5.97
N THR A 436 5.46 -11.05 7.20
CA THR A 436 4.31 -10.63 8.04
C THR A 436 4.36 -9.12 8.32
N HIS A 437 5.51 -8.59 8.70
CA HIS A 437 5.68 -7.15 8.94
C HIS A 437 5.49 -6.32 7.66
N LEU A 438 6.00 -6.79 6.52
CA LEU A 438 5.78 -6.15 5.22
C LEU A 438 4.29 -6.14 4.83
N THR A 439 3.58 -7.25 5.05
CA THR A 439 2.13 -7.34 4.82
C THR A 439 1.39 -6.25 5.60
N MET A 440 1.69 -6.10 6.89
CA MET A 440 1.07 -5.08 7.73
C MET A 440 1.42 -3.66 7.28
N ALA A 441 2.66 -3.41 6.88
CA ALA A 441 3.09 -2.11 6.37
C ALA A 441 2.36 -1.71 5.08
N VAL A 442 2.29 -2.61 4.13
CA VAL A 442 1.58 -2.41 2.86
C VAL A 442 0.10 -2.16 3.11
N LEU A 443 -0.52 -2.96 3.97
CA LEU A 443 -1.92 -2.79 4.37
C LEU A 443 -2.16 -1.42 4.99
N GLN A 444 -1.38 -1.05 6.00
CA GLN A 444 -1.52 0.23 6.69
C GLN A 444 -1.36 1.41 5.72
N HIS A 445 -0.41 1.33 4.79
CA HIS A 445 -0.23 2.35 3.77
C HIS A 445 -1.44 2.46 2.84
N ARG A 446 -1.96 1.34 2.33
CA ARG A 446 -3.15 1.31 1.47
C ARG A 446 -4.38 1.90 2.17
N LEU A 447 -4.55 1.60 3.45
CA LEU A 447 -5.61 2.18 4.27
C LEU A 447 -5.49 3.69 4.40
N TYR A 448 -4.29 4.17 4.71
CA TYR A 448 -4.03 5.60 4.82
C TYR A 448 -4.31 6.34 3.50
N GLN A 449 -3.92 5.77 2.37
CA GLN A 449 -4.22 6.33 1.06
C GLN A 449 -5.73 6.40 0.78
N CYS A 450 -6.46 5.33 1.09
CA CYS A 450 -7.91 5.28 0.94
C CYS A 450 -8.60 6.35 1.80
N GLU A 451 -8.22 6.46 3.06
CA GLU A 451 -8.74 7.48 3.98
C GLU A 451 -8.46 8.90 3.47
N TYR A 452 -7.25 9.15 2.99
CA TYR A 452 -6.86 10.44 2.45
C TYR A 452 -7.73 10.82 1.22
N GLN A 453 -7.93 9.89 0.30
CA GLN A 453 -8.79 10.12 -0.88
C GLN A 453 -10.25 10.37 -0.48
N GLN A 454 -10.77 9.64 0.49
CA GLN A 454 -12.13 9.86 1.01
C GLN A 454 -12.26 11.25 1.66
N ARG A 455 -11.29 11.68 2.44
CA ARG A 455 -11.28 13.03 3.02
C ARG A 455 -11.30 14.11 1.95
N LEU A 456 -10.49 13.95 0.89
CA LEU A 456 -10.46 14.90 -0.22
C LEU A 456 -11.82 14.97 -0.94
N LEU A 457 -12.45 13.83 -1.18
CA LEU A 457 -13.77 13.74 -1.80
C LEU A 457 -14.86 14.42 -0.93
N VAL A 458 -14.84 14.20 0.38
CA VAL A 458 -15.75 14.83 1.33
C VAL A 458 -15.57 16.35 1.33
N GLU A 459 -14.33 16.82 1.29
CA GLU A 459 -14.03 18.25 1.26
C GLU A 459 -14.52 18.93 -0.03
N MET A 460 -14.31 18.28 -1.18
CA MET A 460 -14.87 18.75 -2.47
C MET A 460 -16.40 18.83 -2.42
N ARG A 461 -17.06 17.81 -1.93
CA ARG A 461 -18.54 17.81 -1.79
C ARG A 461 -19.04 18.88 -0.84
N ASN A 462 -18.35 19.11 0.26
CA ASN A 462 -18.71 20.19 1.20
C ASN A 462 -18.57 21.57 0.56
N GLN A 463 -17.56 21.78 -0.29
CA GLN A 463 -17.42 23.04 -1.05
C GLN A 463 -18.56 23.23 -2.06
N GLU A 464 -18.96 22.18 -2.78
CA GLU A 464 -20.10 22.22 -3.70
C GLU A 464 -21.42 22.50 -2.97
N LEU A 465 -21.65 21.81 -1.85
CA LEU A 465 -22.84 22.01 -1.01
C LEU A 465 -22.92 23.44 -0.47
N ASN A 466 -21.80 23.99 -0.02
CA ASN A 466 -21.76 25.38 0.47
C ASN A 466 -22.08 26.38 -0.65
N LYS A 467 -21.53 26.19 -1.86
CA LYS A 467 -21.87 27.03 -3.01
C LYS A 467 -23.37 26.94 -3.36
N ALA A 468 -23.92 25.74 -3.41
CA ALA A 468 -25.34 25.53 -3.69
C ALA A 468 -26.23 26.15 -2.60
N ARG A 469 -25.83 26.01 -1.33
CA ARG A 469 -26.55 26.61 -0.20
C ARG A 469 -26.55 28.12 -0.25
N THR A 470 -25.40 28.76 -0.49
CA THR A 470 -25.31 30.23 -0.57
C THR A 470 -26.16 30.77 -1.74
N ALA A 471 -26.13 30.08 -2.88
CA ALA A 471 -26.98 30.46 -4.01
C ALA A 471 -28.48 30.32 -3.68
N ALA A 472 -28.90 29.26 -3.01
CA ALA A 472 -30.28 29.06 -2.56
C ALA A 472 -30.73 30.08 -1.52
N GLU A 473 -29.85 30.44 -0.57
CA GLU A 473 -30.11 31.47 0.45
C GLU A 473 -30.31 32.85 -0.22
N GLU A 474 -29.47 33.20 -1.21
CA GLU A 474 -29.57 34.45 -1.94
C GLU A 474 -30.84 34.50 -2.78
N ALA A 475 -31.19 33.45 -3.51
CA ALA A 475 -32.45 33.36 -4.24
C ALA A 475 -33.67 33.50 -3.32
N THR A 476 -33.61 32.90 -2.14
CA THR A 476 -34.69 33.02 -1.14
C THR A 476 -34.81 34.44 -0.61
N ARG A 477 -33.71 35.13 -0.39
CA ARG A 477 -33.69 36.53 0.03
C ARG A 477 -34.30 37.44 -1.02
N LEU A 478 -33.85 37.32 -2.28
CA LEU A 478 -34.40 38.11 -3.38
C LEU A 478 -35.92 37.91 -3.55
N LYS A 479 -36.38 36.67 -3.43
CA LYS A 479 -37.81 36.36 -3.48
C LYS A 479 -38.58 36.99 -2.32
N THR A 480 -38.03 37.05 -1.13
CA THR A 480 -38.64 37.64 0.06
C THR A 480 -38.71 39.16 -0.08
N ASP A 481 -37.64 39.79 -0.56
CA ASP A 481 -37.59 41.23 -0.81
C ASP A 481 -38.61 41.66 -1.90
N PHE A 482 -38.75 40.88 -2.97
CA PHE A 482 -39.76 41.09 -4.01
C PHE A 482 -41.19 41.02 -3.46
N LEU A 483 -41.52 39.96 -2.66
CA LEU A 483 -42.84 39.81 -2.04
C LEU A 483 -43.17 40.94 -1.08
N SER A 484 -42.22 41.41 -0.30
CA SER A 484 -42.37 42.52 0.65
C SER A 484 -42.65 43.82 -0.10
N SER A 485 -41.86 44.13 -1.15
CA SER A 485 -42.02 45.31 -1.97
C SER A 485 -43.38 45.31 -2.73
N THR A 486 -43.75 44.17 -3.28
CA THR A 486 -45.06 44.00 -3.96
C THR A 486 -46.22 44.30 -3.00
N SER A 487 -46.14 43.72 -1.78
CA SER A 487 -47.18 43.94 -0.75
C SER A 487 -47.33 45.43 -0.40
N HIS A 488 -46.19 46.14 -0.28
CA HIS A 488 -46.21 47.56 0.04
C HIS A 488 -46.79 48.40 -1.09
N GLU A 489 -46.37 48.18 -2.33
CA GLU A 489 -46.86 48.96 -3.50
C GLU A 489 -48.34 48.66 -3.86
N LEU A 490 -48.87 47.47 -3.50
CA LEU A 490 -50.32 47.17 -3.62
C LEU A 490 -51.14 47.84 -2.50
N ARG A 491 -50.61 47.92 -1.26
CA ARG A 491 -51.32 48.46 -0.08
C ARG A 491 -51.59 49.94 -0.24
N THR A 492 -50.65 50.71 -0.79
CA THR A 492 -50.75 52.17 -0.88
C THR A 492 -51.94 52.62 -1.76
N PRO A 493 -52.11 52.21 -3.02
CA PRO A 493 -53.27 52.63 -3.85
C PRO A 493 -54.55 52.03 -3.30
N LEU A 494 -54.58 50.82 -2.78
CA LEU A 494 -55.75 50.21 -2.15
C LEU A 494 -56.24 51.06 -0.99
N ALA A 495 -55.33 51.48 -0.08
CA ALA A 495 -55.66 52.32 1.07
C ALA A 495 -56.22 53.70 0.61
N ALA A 496 -55.59 54.29 -0.44
CA ALA A 496 -56.09 55.55 -1.00
C ALA A 496 -57.50 55.37 -1.55
N THR A 497 -57.74 54.37 -2.41
CA THR A 497 -59.04 54.06 -2.97
C THR A 497 -60.11 53.91 -1.88
N LEU A 498 -59.84 53.09 -0.87
CA LEU A 498 -60.74 52.83 0.26
C LEU A 498 -61.04 54.10 1.07
N ASN A 499 -60.02 54.92 1.27
CA ASN A 499 -60.15 56.16 2.06
C ASN A 499 -61.02 57.16 1.36
N TYR A 500 -60.80 57.41 0.07
CA TYR A 500 -61.63 58.37 -0.72
C TYR A 500 -63.03 57.85 -0.89
N LEU A 501 -63.22 56.54 -1.16
CA LEU A 501 -64.57 55.94 -1.21
C LEU A 501 -65.30 56.03 0.15
N LYS A 502 -64.58 55.97 1.27
CA LYS A 502 -65.13 56.15 2.59
C LYS A 502 -65.62 57.62 2.81
N LEU A 503 -64.76 58.59 2.44
CA LEU A 503 -65.14 60.01 2.49
C LEU A 503 -66.36 60.28 1.69
N LEU A 504 -66.44 59.76 0.47
CA LEU A 504 -67.61 59.87 -0.41
C LEU A 504 -68.83 59.22 0.20
N LYS A 505 -68.74 58.04 0.76
CA LYS A 505 -69.80 57.28 1.42
C LYS A 505 -70.40 57.99 2.62
N GLU A 506 -69.53 58.63 3.40
CA GLU A 506 -69.88 59.34 4.64
C GLU A 506 -70.29 60.77 4.40
N GLY A 507 -70.26 61.27 3.10
CA GLY A 507 -70.71 62.61 2.76
C GLY A 507 -69.71 63.70 3.16
N PHE A 508 -68.47 63.42 3.40
CA PHE A 508 -67.42 64.36 3.76
C PHE A 508 -66.85 65.03 2.46
N TYR A 509 -67.64 65.92 1.88
CA TYR A 509 -67.21 66.81 0.81
C TYR A 509 -68.04 68.10 0.88
N ASP A 510 -67.43 69.27 0.62
CA ASP A 510 -68.01 70.56 0.83
C ASP A 510 -68.70 71.09 -0.43
N ASN A 511 -68.31 70.66 -1.63
CA ASN A 511 -68.83 71.13 -2.92
C ASN A 511 -68.73 70.04 -4.01
N GLU A 512 -69.36 70.31 -5.19
CA GLU A 512 -69.33 69.39 -6.30
C GLU A 512 -67.94 69.19 -6.94
N GLU A 513 -67.04 70.17 -6.81
CA GLU A 513 -65.69 70.09 -7.31
C GLU A 513 -64.87 69.07 -6.44
N GLU A 514 -64.98 69.18 -5.15
CA GLU A 514 -64.36 68.22 -4.22
C GLU A 514 -64.89 66.81 -4.33
N LEU A 515 -66.21 66.67 -4.54
CA LEU A 515 -66.85 65.39 -4.88
C LEU A 515 -66.18 64.77 -6.12
N LYS A 516 -66.06 65.55 -7.22
CA LYS A 516 -65.36 65.11 -8.46
C LYS A 516 -63.93 64.80 -8.27
N GLU A 517 -63.20 65.57 -7.44
CA GLU A 517 -61.80 65.27 -7.09
C GLU A 517 -61.66 63.94 -6.36
N TYR A 518 -62.48 63.69 -5.33
CA TYR A 518 -62.41 62.41 -4.58
C TYR A 518 -62.78 61.24 -5.48
N ILE A 519 -63.76 61.35 -6.36
CA ILE A 519 -64.07 60.31 -7.34
C ILE A 519 -62.86 60.04 -8.24
N SER A 520 -62.24 61.13 -8.77
CA SER A 520 -61.11 61.03 -9.66
C SER A 520 -59.91 60.39 -8.99
N VAL A 521 -59.60 60.75 -7.73
CA VAL A 521 -58.50 60.19 -6.98
C VAL A 521 -58.72 58.69 -6.67
N ALA A 522 -59.97 58.33 -6.27
CA ALA A 522 -60.35 56.94 -6.04
C ALA A 522 -60.22 56.10 -7.31
N TYR A 523 -60.74 56.64 -8.44
CA TYR A 523 -60.69 55.97 -9.72
C TYR A 523 -59.24 55.76 -10.20
N ASN A 524 -58.44 56.83 -10.22
CA ASN A 524 -57.01 56.74 -10.60
C ASN A 524 -56.18 55.78 -9.71
N SER A 525 -56.47 55.76 -8.40
CA SER A 525 -55.83 54.82 -7.48
C SER A 525 -56.23 53.37 -7.78
N ALA A 526 -57.51 53.11 -8.13
CA ALA A 526 -57.95 51.78 -8.52
C ALA A 526 -57.35 51.34 -9.87
N GLU A 527 -57.27 52.21 -10.85
CA GLU A 527 -56.62 51.95 -12.13
C GLU A 527 -55.13 51.60 -11.93
N ASN A 528 -54.42 52.37 -11.08
CA ASN A 528 -53.04 52.11 -10.77
C ASN A 528 -52.88 50.76 -10.04
N LEU A 529 -53.80 50.37 -9.15
CA LEU A 529 -53.79 49.07 -8.50
C LEU A 529 -53.92 47.92 -9.51
N VAL A 530 -54.84 48.03 -10.46
CA VAL A 530 -55.03 47.04 -11.57
C VAL A 530 -53.76 46.93 -12.42
N ALA A 531 -53.11 48.05 -12.74
CA ALA A 531 -51.87 48.05 -13.49
C ALA A 531 -50.73 47.31 -12.70
N ILE A 532 -50.57 47.60 -11.42
CA ILE A 532 -49.58 46.90 -10.58
C ILE A 532 -49.83 45.38 -10.52
N ILE A 533 -51.11 44.97 -10.33
CA ILE A 533 -51.47 43.54 -10.30
C ILE A 533 -51.11 42.86 -11.63
N ASN A 534 -51.41 43.50 -12.75
CA ASN A 534 -51.11 42.97 -14.07
C ASN A 534 -49.60 42.86 -14.30
N ASP A 535 -48.81 43.88 -13.89
CA ASP A 535 -47.37 43.87 -13.98
C ASP A 535 -46.75 42.74 -13.16
N VAL A 536 -47.22 42.51 -11.90
CA VAL A 536 -46.77 41.44 -11.04
C VAL A 536 -47.13 40.06 -11.61
N LEU A 537 -48.37 39.92 -12.16
CA LEU A 537 -48.80 38.67 -12.80
C LEU A 537 -47.98 38.37 -14.07
N ASP A 538 -47.64 39.40 -14.87
CA ASP A 538 -46.79 39.21 -16.03
C ASP A 538 -45.39 38.77 -15.67
N ILE A 539 -44.76 39.40 -14.66
CA ILE A 539 -43.44 38.97 -14.13
C ILE A 539 -43.53 37.52 -13.64
N ALA A 540 -44.54 37.16 -12.83
CA ALA A 540 -44.71 35.81 -12.28
C ALA A 540 -44.92 34.75 -13.40
N LYS A 541 -45.64 35.06 -14.45
CA LYS A 541 -45.86 34.16 -15.61
C LYS A 541 -44.57 33.95 -16.39
N ILE A 542 -43.77 35.02 -16.57
CA ILE A 542 -42.48 34.95 -17.27
C ILE A 542 -41.49 34.11 -16.47
N GLU A 543 -41.36 34.38 -15.15
CA GLU A 543 -40.43 33.63 -14.27
C GLU A 543 -40.81 32.15 -14.15
N ALA A 544 -42.08 31.82 -14.19
CA ALA A 544 -42.56 30.43 -14.19
C ALA A 544 -42.44 29.74 -15.57
N GLY A 545 -41.96 30.45 -16.62
CA GLY A 545 -41.88 29.92 -17.98
C GLY A 545 -43.26 29.63 -18.61
N ARG A 546 -44.32 30.25 -18.09
CA ARG A 546 -45.71 29.99 -18.51
C ARG A 546 -46.25 31.04 -19.49
N MET A 547 -45.47 32.09 -19.82
CA MET A 547 -45.87 33.07 -20.80
C MET A 547 -45.49 32.56 -22.18
N THR A 548 -46.49 32.41 -23.06
CA THR A 548 -46.31 32.01 -24.46
C THR A 548 -46.36 33.25 -25.36
N LEU A 549 -45.51 33.27 -26.36
CA LEU A 549 -45.52 34.29 -27.41
C LEU A 549 -46.39 33.85 -28.60
N ASN A 550 -47.26 34.75 -29.07
CA ASN A 550 -48.03 34.57 -30.30
C ASN A 550 -47.41 35.45 -31.40
N ALA A 551 -46.27 34.96 -31.93
CA ALA A 551 -45.53 35.70 -32.94
C ALA A 551 -46.29 35.66 -34.31
N GLU A 552 -46.42 36.84 -34.94
CA GLU A 552 -47.01 37.02 -36.24
C GLU A 552 -46.26 38.10 -37.04
N PHE A 553 -46.48 38.18 -38.32
CA PHE A 553 -45.92 39.26 -39.11
C PHE A 553 -46.72 40.54 -38.87
N ILE A 554 -46.07 41.57 -38.39
CA ILE A 554 -46.63 42.84 -38.02
C ILE A 554 -46.17 43.89 -39.04
N HIS A 555 -47.11 44.67 -39.61
CA HIS A 555 -46.77 45.86 -40.38
C HIS A 555 -46.46 47.00 -39.41
N LEU A 556 -45.16 47.28 -39.19
CA LEU A 556 -44.71 48.24 -38.21
C LEU A 556 -45.22 49.65 -38.34
N PRO A 557 -45.27 50.23 -39.59
CA PRO A 557 -45.86 51.57 -39.77
C PRO A 557 -47.30 51.69 -39.24
N SER A 558 -48.14 50.68 -39.46
CA SER A 558 -49.52 50.67 -38.98
C SER A 558 -49.64 50.62 -37.49
N LEU A 559 -48.80 49.77 -36.85
CA LEU A 559 -48.73 49.66 -35.39
C LEU A 559 -48.23 50.98 -34.76
N LEU A 560 -47.22 51.59 -35.33
CA LEU A 560 -46.70 52.88 -34.87
C LEU A 560 -47.68 54.03 -35.03
N GLU A 561 -48.48 54.03 -36.11
CA GLU A 561 -49.62 54.97 -36.32
C GLU A 561 -50.70 54.80 -35.24
N GLU A 562 -51.02 53.55 -34.86
CA GLU A 562 -51.94 53.30 -33.73
C GLU A 562 -51.36 53.87 -32.43
N GLN A 563 -50.06 53.72 -32.16
CA GLN A 563 -49.39 54.29 -30.98
C GLN A 563 -49.42 55.83 -31.06
N GLN A 564 -49.17 56.44 -32.21
CA GLN A 564 -49.27 57.89 -32.39
C GLN A 564 -50.65 58.40 -32.08
N ASN A 565 -51.68 57.72 -32.58
CA ASN A 565 -53.04 58.07 -32.30
C ASN A 565 -53.45 57.95 -30.84
N LEU A 566 -52.93 56.91 -30.14
CA LEU A 566 -53.16 56.72 -28.71
C LEU A 566 -52.63 57.91 -27.89
N PHE A 567 -51.47 58.42 -28.20
CA PHE A 567 -50.81 59.52 -27.47
C PHE A 567 -51.13 60.91 -28.07
N ARG A 568 -51.95 61.02 -29.12
CA ARG A 568 -52.27 62.26 -29.81
C ARG A 568 -52.87 63.32 -28.89
N LEU A 569 -53.78 62.89 -27.99
CA LEU A 569 -54.44 63.84 -27.07
C LEU A 569 -53.41 64.37 -26.03
N GLU A 570 -52.61 63.50 -25.46
CA GLU A 570 -51.56 63.85 -24.44
C GLU A 570 -50.51 64.76 -25.08
N SER A 571 -50.03 64.46 -26.29
CA SER A 571 -49.10 65.25 -27.07
C SER A 571 -49.63 66.69 -27.26
N ARG A 572 -50.95 66.81 -27.63
CA ARG A 572 -51.60 68.16 -27.83
C ARG A 572 -51.76 68.88 -26.50
N GLN A 573 -52.20 68.20 -25.47
CA GLN A 573 -52.43 68.82 -24.14
C GLN A 573 -51.13 69.37 -23.50
N LYS A 574 -50.04 68.60 -23.62
CA LYS A 574 -48.77 68.97 -23.09
C LYS A 574 -47.91 69.84 -24.06
N GLY A 575 -48.30 69.98 -25.32
CA GLY A 575 -47.51 70.67 -26.32
C GLY A 575 -46.19 69.96 -26.69
N ILE A 576 -46.14 68.65 -26.57
CA ILE A 576 -44.91 67.85 -26.79
C ILE A 576 -45.12 67.02 -28.07
N PRO A 577 -44.47 67.35 -29.18
CA PRO A 577 -44.63 66.60 -30.45
C PRO A 577 -44.04 65.20 -30.31
N LEU A 578 -44.73 64.18 -30.82
CA LEU A 578 -44.23 62.81 -30.99
C LEU A 578 -43.82 62.62 -32.46
N VAL A 579 -42.53 62.52 -32.70
CA VAL A 579 -41.92 62.29 -34.02
C VAL A 579 -41.66 60.81 -34.18
N ILE A 580 -42.20 60.17 -35.25
CA ILE A 580 -42.02 58.78 -35.56
C ILE A 580 -41.22 58.63 -36.84
N GLU A 581 -40.09 57.90 -36.79
CA GLU A 581 -39.25 57.56 -37.93
C GLU A 581 -39.21 56.06 -38.05
N CYS A 582 -39.64 55.43 -39.13
CA CYS A 582 -39.67 54.01 -39.33
C CYS A 582 -39.03 53.64 -40.67
N GLU A 583 -37.96 52.91 -40.65
CA GLU A 583 -37.26 52.41 -41.84
C GLU A 583 -37.55 50.90 -42.11
N VAL A 584 -38.27 50.22 -41.18
CA VAL A 584 -38.63 48.80 -41.30
C VAL A 584 -40.11 48.61 -41.56
N GLU A 585 -40.45 47.89 -42.61
CA GLU A 585 -41.82 47.70 -43.02
C GLU A 585 -42.57 46.62 -42.23
N SER A 586 -41.87 45.50 -41.92
CA SER A 586 -42.47 44.37 -41.21
C SER A 586 -41.48 43.73 -40.18
N LEU A 587 -42.06 43.19 -39.12
CA LEU A 587 -41.32 42.47 -38.05
C LEU A 587 -42.15 41.26 -37.67
N TYR A 588 -41.47 40.13 -37.44
CA TYR A 588 -42.08 38.90 -36.91
C TYR A 588 -41.95 38.86 -35.40
N THR A 589 -43.02 39.15 -34.66
CA THR A 589 -43.02 39.14 -33.18
C THR A 589 -44.50 39.13 -32.67
N ASP A 590 -44.65 39.13 -31.33
CA ASP A 590 -46.00 39.22 -30.70
C ASP A 590 -46.46 40.66 -30.66
N THR A 591 -47.53 40.94 -31.42
CA THR A 591 -48.16 42.26 -31.56
C THR A 591 -48.57 42.87 -30.22
N MET A 592 -49.16 42.07 -29.31
CA MET A 592 -49.67 42.57 -28.04
C MET A 592 -48.56 42.92 -27.10
N LYS A 593 -47.48 42.07 -27.06
CA LYS A 593 -46.34 42.33 -26.23
C LYS A 593 -45.46 43.49 -26.69
N LEU A 594 -45.28 43.61 -28.00
CA LEU A 594 -44.64 44.81 -28.59
C LEU A 594 -45.40 46.09 -28.29
N LYS A 595 -46.77 46.09 -28.46
CA LYS A 595 -47.60 47.22 -28.07
C LYS A 595 -47.45 47.58 -26.60
N GLN A 596 -47.42 46.59 -25.72
CA GLN A 596 -47.21 46.78 -24.25
C GLN A 596 -45.90 47.46 -23.97
N VAL A 597 -44.78 46.98 -24.58
CA VAL A 597 -43.47 47.62 -24.43
C VAL A 597 -43.48 49.07 -24.92
N LEU A 598 -43.99 49.33 -26.15
CA LEU A 598 -44.01 50.66 -26.70
C LEU A 598 -44.88 51.60 -25.87
N THR A 599 -46.09 51.18 -25.45
CA THR A 599 -46.97 51.96 -24.59
C THR A 599 -46.29 52.32 -23.25
N ASN A 600 -45.64 51.39 -22.63
CA ASN A 600 -44.93 51.67 -21.38
C ASN A 600 -43.77 52.65 -21.56
N LEU A 601 -42.96 52.52 -22.62
CA LEU A 601 -41.85 53.42 -22.91
C LEU A 601 -42.32 54.83 -23.30
N LEU A 602 -43.37 54.95 -24.19
CA LEU A 602 -43.94 56.23 -24.56
C LEU A 602 -44.66 56.94 -23.41
N SER A 603 -45.42 56.20 -22.57
CA SER A 603 -46.03 56.74 -21.36
C SER A 603 -44.97 57.31 -20.41
N ASN A 604 -43.86 56.61 -20.23
CA ASN A 604 -42.73 57.09 -19.43
C ASN A 604 -42.09 58.37 -20.05
N ALA A 605 -41.88 58.40 -21.36
CA ALA A 605 -41.35 59.56 -22.06
C ALA A 605 -42.27 60.79 -21.91
N PHE A 606 -43.59 60.65 -22.13
CA PHE A 606 -44.56 61.76 -21.91
C PHE A 606 -44.62 62.23 -20.45
N LYS A 607 -44.53 61.28 -19.51
CA LYS A 607 -44.54 61.51 -18.04
C LYS A 607 -43.38 62.35 -17.59
N PHE A 608 -42.16 62.05 -18.09
CA PHE A 608 -40.93 62.69 -17.61
C PHE A 608 -40.43 63.83 -18.50
N THR A 609 -41.15 64.19 -19.53
CA THR A 609 -40.84 65.34 -20.39
C THR A 609 -41.84 66.48 -20.11
N PRO A 610 -41.41 67.52 -19.37
CA PRO A 610 -42.28 68.69 -19.12
C PRO A 610 -42.46 69.56 -20.34
N SER A 611 -41.47 69.67 -21.22
CA SER A 611 -41.43 70.41 -22.47
C SER A 611 -40.30 69.88 -23.35
N GLY A 612 -40.52 70.00 -24.71
CA GLY A 612 -39.51 69.50 -25.64
C GLY A 612 -40.17 68.56 -26.67
N GLU A 613 -39.48 67.50 -27.05
CA GLU A 613 -40.01 66.54 -28.04
C GLU A 613 -39.72 65.06 -27.59
N ILE A 614 -40.54 64.12 -28.11
CA ILE A 614 -40.36 62.72 -28.01
C ILE A 614 -40.17 62.14 -29.39
N ARG A 615 -39.10 61.28 -29.56
CA ARG A 615 -38.80 60.69 -30.86
C ARG A 615 -38.81 59.16 -30.72
N LEU A 616 -39.59 58.51 -31.52
CA LEU A 616 -39.60 57.03 -31.67
C LEU A 616 -38.95 56.69 -33.02
N ARG A 617 -37.83 56.02 -33.00
CA ARG A 617 -37.07 55.63 -34.19
C ARG A 617 -36.95 54.13 -34.28
N VAL A 618 -37.26 53.58 -35.47
CA VAL A 618 -37.11 52.16 -35.78
C VAL A 618 -36.19 52.02 -36.98
N VAL A 619 -35.10 51.37 -36.83
CA VAL A 619 -34.08 51.17 -37.87
C VAL A 619 -33.64 49.70 -37.91
N GLN A 620 -33.25 49.26 -39.11
CA GLN A 620 -32.65 47.94 -39.25
C GLN A 620 -31.12 48.00 -39.02
N GLU A 621 -30.63 47.16 -38.16
CA GLU A 621 -29.18 47.04 -37.89
C GLU A 621 -28.63 45.91 -38.75
N THR A 622 -27.84 46.26 -39.79
CA THR A 622 -27.33 45.30 -40.79
C THR A 622 -25.95 44.73 -40.45
N ALA A 623 -25.34 45.14 -39.34
CA ALA A 623 -23.97 44.81 -38.99
C ALA A 623 -23.82 43.45 -38.27
N ALA A 624 -24.91 42.77 -37.86
CA ALA A 624 -24.90 41.50 -37.15
C ALA A 624 -25.77 40.45 -37.88
N ASP A 625 -25.37 39.21 -37.84
CA ASP A 625 -26.15 38.04 -38.30
C ASP A 625 -26.67 37.30 -37.07
N PRO A 626 -27.96 37.21 -36.74
CA PRO A 626 -29.15 37.59 -37.57
C PRO A 626 -29.39 39.10 -37.63
N HIS A 627 -30.13 39.58 -38.66
CA HIS A 627 -30.51 40.97 -38.76
C HIS A 627 -31.44 41.40 -37.63
N TRP A 628 -31.09 42.48 -36.99
CA TRP A 628 -31.80 43.04 -35.84
C TRP A 628 -32.59 44.30 -36.22
N VAL A 629 -33.75 44.47 -35.62
CA VAL A 629 -34.49 45.72 -35.64
C VAL A 629 -34.22 46.41 -34.30
N LYS A 630 -33.72 47.65 -34.37
CA LYS A 630 -33.48 48.50 -33.22
C LYS A 630 -34.60 49.54 -33.13
N ILE A 631 -35.25 49.54 -31.98
CA ILE A 631 -36.35 50.47 -31.67
C ILE A 631 -35.86 51.33 -30.48
N SER A 632 -35.94 52.65 -30.67
CA SER A 632 -35.52 53.61 -29.66
C SER A 632 -36.56 54.66 -29.39
N VAL A 633 -36.84 54.92 -28.12
CA VAL A 633 -37.67 56.02 -27.64
C VAL A 633 -36.76 57.03 -26.96
N THR A 634 -36.65 58.24 -27.54
CA THR A 634 -35.79 59.28 -27.01
C THR A 634 -36.67 60.45 -26.53
N ASP A 635 -36.51 60.90 -25.34
CA ASP A 635 -37.13 62.07 -24.75
C ASP A 635 -36.14 63.18 -24.43
N THR A 636 -36.61 64.43 -24.40
CA THR A 636 -35.83 65.60 -23.98
C THR A 636 -36.16 66.04 -22.54
N GLY A 637 -36.58 65.09 -21.72
CA GLY A 637 -37.06 65.32 -20.35
C GLY A 637 -36.01 65.53 -19.28
N ILE A 638 -36.38 65.20 -18.05
CA ILE A 638 -35.60 65.43 -16.86
C ILE A 638 -34.27 64.68 -16.79
N GLY A 639 -34.12 63.61 -17.65
CA GLY A 639 -32.93 62.79 -17.67
C GLY A 639 -32.69 61.99 -16.37
N ILE A 640 -31.72 61.09 -16.40
CA ILE A 640 -31.41 60.17 -15.32
C ILE A 640 -29.90 60.29 -14.96
N ASP A 641 -29.57 60.02 -13.73
CA ASP A 641 -28.16 59.91 -13.31
C ASP A 641 -27.55 58.62 -13.92
N PRO A 642 -26.46 58.74 -14.72
CA PRO A 642 -25.86 57.59 -15.38
C PRO A 642 -25.51 56.40 -14.42
N ALA A 643 -25.16 56.70 -13.15
CA ALA A 643 -24.87 55.69 -12.17
C ALA A 643 -26.07 54.80 -11.77
N LYS A 644 -27.28 55.18 -12.19
CA LYS A 644 -28.51 54.45 -11.85
C LYS A 644 -29.17 53.75 -13.04
N GLU A 645 -28.61 53.86 -14.22
CA GLU A 645 -29.21 53.32 -15.47
C GLU A 645 -29.55 51.83 -15.39
N ASP A 646 -28.60 50.98 -15.00
CA ASP A 646 -28.76 49.54 -14.89
C ASP A 646 -29.76 49.11 -13.81
N MET A 647 -29.84 49.87 -12.72
CA MET A 647 -30.71 49.58 -11.60
C MET A 647 -32.19 49.81 -11.90
N LEU A 648 -32.52 50.66 -12.90
CA LEU A 648 -33.92 51.00 -13.22
C LEU A 648 -34.70 49.86 -13.88
N PHE A 649 -34.01 48.83 -14.31
CA PHE A 649 -34.62 47.59 -14.78
C PHE A 649 -34.93 46.58 -13.67
N GLU A 650 -34.44 46.84 -12.42
CA GLU A 650 -34.77 46.02 -11.26
C GLU A 650 -36.17 46.33 -10.74
N PRO A 651 -36.93 45.33 -10.26
CA PRO A 651 -38.28 45.54 -9.78
C PRO A 651 -38.37 46.58 -8.63
N PHE A 652 -39.36 47.51 -8.73
CA PHE A 652 -39.64 48.53 -7.74
C PHE A 652 -38.54 49.60 -7.56
N VAL A 653 -37.51 49.64 -8.40
CA VAL A 653 -36.46 50.64 -8.35
C VAL A 653 -36.93 51.90 -9.10
N GLN A 654 -36.64 53.06 -8.52
CA GLN A 654 -36.95 54.40 -9.07
C GLN A 654 -35.74 55.31 -8.92
N ALA A 655 -35.58 56.23 -9.87
CA ALA A 655 -34.38 57.09 -9.96
C ALA A 655 -34.16 57.96 -8.74
N ASP A 656 -35.17 58.59 -8.13
CA ASP A 656 -35.13 59.44 -6.97
C ASP A 656 -36.44 59.52 -6.19
N GLY A 657 -36.43 59.60 -4.86
CA GLY A 657 -37.64 59.72 -4.02
C GLY A 657 -38.44 61.02 -4.24
N SER A 658 -37.83 62.07 -4.80
CA SER A 658 -38.47 63.31 -5.19
C SER A 658 -39.33 63.13 -6.46
N VAL A 659 -38.91 62.25 -7.38
CA VAL A 659 -39.60 61.87 -8.61
C VAL A 659 -40.85 61.09 -8.30
N LYS A 660 -40.80 60.18 -7.28
CA LYS A 660 -41.96 59.42 -6.78
C LYS A 660 -43.12 60.33 -6.35
N ARG A 661 -42.81 61.43 -5.63
CA ARG A 661 -43.85 62.37 -5.13
C ARG A 661 -44.45 63.25 -6.21
N ARG A 662 -43.74 63.54 -7.29
CA ARG A 662 -44.21 64.49 -8.33
C ARG A 662 -44.81 63.82 -9.55
N TYR A 663 -44.30 62.65 -9.91
CA TYR A 663 -44.70 61.95 -11.14
C TYR A 663 -45.32 60.59 -10.89
N GLY A 664 -45.19 59.98 -9.70
CA GLY A 664 -45.73 58.63 -9.36
C GLY A 664 -45.06 57.52 -10.18
N GLY A 665 -45.52 56.30 -9.99
CA GLY A 665 -45.12 55.15 -10.79
C GLY A 665 -44.83 53.92 -9.90
N THR A 666 -44.92 52.75 -10.49
CA THR A 666 -44.76 51.46 -9.77
C THR A 666 -43.32 50.97 -9.67
N GLY A 667 -42.48 51.44 -10.59
CA GLY A 667 -41.13 50.88 -10.78
C GLY A 667 -41.10 49.48 -11.41
N LEU A 668 -42.24 48.98 -11.88
CA LEU A 668 -42.36 47.68 -12.52
C LEU A 668 -42.36 47.78 -14.07
N GLY A 669 -42.78 48.91 -14.64
CA GLY A 669 -42.95 49.03 -16.11
C GLY A 669 -41.69 48.76 -16.91
N LEU A 670 -40.52 49.27 -16.48
CA LEU A 670 -39.25 48.99 -17.17
C LEU A 670 -38.80 47.53 -16.96
N THR A 671 -39.05 46.95 -15.78
CA THR A 671 -38.80 45.54 -15.51
C THR A 671 -39.62 44.65 -16.42
N VAL A 672 -40.93 44.92 -16.57
CA VAL A 672 -41.81 44.21 -17.50
C VAL A 672 -41.32 44.38 -18.94
N CYS A 673 -40.94 45.60 -19.36
CA CYS A 673 -40.37 45.83 -20.69
C CYS A 673 -39.11 44.96 -20.92
N LYS A 674 -38.20 44.89 -19.98
CA LYS A 674 -36.99 44.08 -20.08
C LYS A 674 -37.32 42.60 -20.22
N ARG A 675 -38.19 42.06 -19.37
CA ARG A 675 -38.63 40.66 -19.45
C ARG A 675 -39.37 40.30 -20.73
N LEU A 676 -40.22 41.20 -21.23
CA LEU A 676 -40.93 40.99 -22.50
C LEU A 676 -39.98 41.05 -23.70
N VAL A 677 -39.03 41.98 -23.72
CA VAL A 677 -38.04 42.07 -24.80
C VAL A 677 -37.11 40.85 -24.78
N GLU A 678 -36.65 40.43 -23.59
CA GLU A 678 -35.85 39.19 -23.44
C GLU A 678 -36.63 37.94 -23.89
N LEU A 679 -37.91 37.85 -23.54
CA LEU A 679 -38.78 36.75 -23.99
C LEU A 679 -38.97 36.75 -25.53
N MET A 680 -39.06 37.93 -26.16
CA MET A 680 -39.09 38.08 -27.62
C MET A 680 -37.74 37.89 -28.31
N GLY A 681 -36.68 37.49 -27.56
CA GLY A 681 -35.33 37.19 -28.06
C GLY A 681 -34.46 38.42 -28.25
N GLY A 682 -34.83 39.58 -27.69
CA GLY A 682 -34.14 40.85 -27.83
C GLY A 682 -33.35 41.26 -26.56
N GLN A 683 -32.80 42.45 -26.62
CA GLN A 683 -32.14 43.13 -25.50
C GLN A 683 -32.64 44.54 -25.36
N ILE A 684 -32.73 45.07 -24.14
CA ILE A 684 -33.13 46.43 -23.85
C ILE A 684 -32.04 47.16 -23.06
N SER A 685 -31.82 48.41 -23.36
CA SER A 685 -30.87 49.26 -22.64
C SER A 685 -31.41 50.67 -22.50
N LEU A 686 -30.91 51.40 -21.53
CA LEU A 686 -31.25 52.79 -21.24
C LEU A 686 -29.95 53.60 -21.23
N ASN A 687 -29.99 54.78 -21.82
CA ASN A 687 -28.89 55.71 -21.80
C ASN A 687 -29.41 57.15 -21.56
N SER A 688 -28.81 57.87 -20.61
CA SER A 688 -29.11 59.29 -20.35
C SER A 688 -27.81 60.06 -20.15
N PRO A 689 -27.57 61.14 -20.93
CA PRO A 689 -26.35 61.95 -20.75
C PRO A 689 -26.32 62.70 -19.42
N GLY A 690 -27.32 62.53 -18.56
CA GLY A 690 -27.42 63.17 -17.24
C GLY A 690 -28.71 63.96 -17.02
N LYS A 691 -28.90 64.48 -15.79
CA LYS A 691 -30.11 65.24 -15.42
C LYS A 691 -30.30 66.46 -16.31
N GLY A 692 -31.52 66.64 -16.80
CA GLY A 692 -31.92 67.74 -17.70
C GLY A 692 -31.54 67.53 -19.16
N LYS A 693 -31.03 66.38 -19.56
CA LYS A 693 -30.55 66.09 -20.91
C LYS A 693 -31.38 65.04 -21.67
N GLY A 694 -32.48 64.62 -21.06
CA GLY A 694 -33.35 63.57 -21.64
C GLY A 694 -32.85 62.17 -21.46
N THR A 695 -33.62 61.20 -21.94
CA THR A 695 -33.31 59.79 -21.83
C THR A 695 -33.61 59.08 -23.15
N THR A 696 -32.81 58.10 -23.50
CA THR A 696 -33.06 57.19 -24.63
C THR A 696 -33.18 55.75 -24.08
N VAL A 697 -34.33 55.15 -24.25
CA VAL A 697 -34.52 53.72 -24.05
C VAL A 697 -34.53 53.04 -25.41
N MET A 698 -33.66 52.05 -25.58
CA MET A 698 -33.53 51.33 -26.83
C MET A 698 -33.65 49.83 -26.59
N PHE A 699 -34.28 49.14 -27.50
CA PHE A 699 -34.32 47.67 -27.50
C PHE A 699 -34.17 47.12 -28.92
N THR A 700 -33.68 45.90 -29.00
CA THR A 700 -33.51 45.16 -30.26
C THR A 700 -34.41 43.95 -30.26
N LEU A 701 -34.93 43.63 -31.46
CA LEU A 701 -35.66 42.39 -31.71
C LEU A 701 -35.11 41.74 -32.98
N PRO A 702 -35.09 40.39 -33.08
CA PRO A 702 -34.69 39.74 -34.33
C PRO A 702 -35.71 40.00 -35.44
N LEU A 703 -35.24 40.32 -36.64
CA LEU A 703 -36.11 40.60 -37.79
C LEU A 703 -36.95 39.36 -38.17
N GLN A 704 -36.40 38.18 -38.05
CA GLN A 704 -37.06 36.89 -38.16
C GLN A 704 -36.68 36.03 -36.96
N GLN A 705 -37.65 35.53 -36.24
CA GLN A 705 -37.36 34.62 -35.13
C GLN A 705 -36.95 33.26 -35.72
N GLN A 706 -35.73 32.82 -35.50
CA GLN A 706 -35.37 31.44 -35.78
C GLN A 706 -36.18 30.54 -34.82
N VAL A 707 -36.99 29.66 -35.41
CA VAL A 707 -37.69 28.60 -34.67
C VAL A 707 -36.59 27.69 -34.11
N ILE A 708 -36.30 27.80 -32.78
CA ILE A 708 -35.46 26.86 -32.04
C ILE A 708 -36.30 25.66 -31.63
#